data_4dca150dc97fbffa94dd3c445c1c85fd
#
_entry.id   4dca150dc97fbffa94dd3c445c1c85fd
#
_cell.length_a   1.000
_cell.length_b   1.000
_cell.length_c   1.000
_cell.angle_alpha   90.00
_cell.angle_beta   90.00
_cell.angle_gamma   90.00
#
_symmetry.space_group_name_H-M   'P 1'
#
loop_
_entity.id
_entity.type
_entity.pdbx_description
1 polymer ?
#
loop_
_entity_poly.entity_id
_entity_poly.type
_entity_poly.pdbx_seq_one_letter_code
_entity_poly.pdbx_strand_id
1 'polypeptide(L)'
;MKKTIKFLPILLGTFIFTSAFAQQNNDPILLKVAGENITKSEFIRVYQKNNSKDQAIDKKALDEYLELYINFKLKVKEAEELGLDTNQDFKSELNGYRATLAQPYLVDKDVTEDLIKEAYNRMLFDVRASHILVKLEKDALPNDTLIAYNKIMNLRKRILAGETFEKVAAEASDDPSAKDVAATNERPSYKGNGGDLGYFSSFDMIYPFENGTYNTKVGEISMPIRSEYGYHIIKVTDKKKAMGKVQVAHILITMPQNAGEEDIKIAKAKADEVLTKLKNGEKFDELVKQYSDDKGSSSKGGVLPEFGVNRMIPEFIVAISKLEKSGDISEPVQSRYGWHILKLIERKEIKSLDELKSEIKQKVAKDERANKSRDSFLAKQKIEYKFTENPKAVKDFYKVVTDSVFTNSWKAEEAKMLTAKMFSIGEKTFTQTDFAGFLAYIKHENAKPENIEMYVNRNYKDFVERTIFQYANSKLEEKYPDFNILMKEYHDGILLFDLTDKNVWSKAIKDTVGLKEFHQKNSSNYMWNDRLDATIFTFKEGKVKEADARKFAEKIYNKQLSNNNVKIDEMIAKLSKDSAAVEYKHDKFLKGDNKLIDQIKWQEGVSENLKDGNNLVIVIVNKKLVPEPKTLNEAKGIITADYQNYLEKEWLKSLRQKYPFTVNKEVFDSIK
;
A
#
# COMPACT_ATOMS: atom_id res chain seq x y z
N MET A 1 5.39 -23.04 -6.42
CA MET A 1 4.35 -22.18 -7.06
C MET A 1 3.65 -21.43 -5.92
N LYS A 2 3.97 -20.14 -5.74
CA LYS A 2 3.33 -19.29 -4.72
C LYS A 2 1.89 -19.02 -5.15
N LYS A 3 0.92 -19.57 -4.42
CA LYS A 3 -0.51 -19.26 -4.60
C LYS A 3 -0.79 -17.90 -3.96
N THR A 4 -1.03 -16.91 -4.78
CA THR A 4 -1.59 -15.63 -4.36
C THR A 4 -3.09 -15.85 -4.10
N ILE A 5 -3.47 -15.98 -2.85
CA ILE A 5 -4.87 -15.95 -2.42
C ILE A 5 -5.32 -14.50 -2.44
N LYS A 6 -6.28 -14.18 -3.31
CA LYS A 6 -6.93 -12.87 -3.34
C LYS A 6 -7.86 -12.79 -2.13
N PHE A 7 -7.41 -12.10 -1.10
CA PHE A 7 -8.28 -11.66 -0.01
C PHE A 7 -9.24 -10.57 -0.54
N LEU A 8 -10.50 -10.74 -0.24
CA LEU A 8 -11.53 -9.73 -0.41
C LEU A 8 -11.15 -8.51 0.45
N PRO A 9 -11.13 -7.28 -0.08
CA PRO A 9 -10.77 -6.12 0.73
C PRO A 9 -11.87 -5.84 1.75
N ILE A 10 -11.55 -6.00 3.03
CA ILE A 10 -12.37 -5.50 4.14
C ILE A 10 -12.27 -3.97 4.07
N LEU A 11 -13.36 -3.33 3.65
CA LEU A 11 -13.50 -1.87 3.68
C LEU A 11 -13.35 -1.39 5.13
N LEU A 12 -12.27 -0.65 5.40
CA LEU A 12 -12.10 0.10 6.65
C LEU A 12 -13.09 1.27 6.65
N GLY A 13 -14.30 1.04 7.17
CA GLY A 13 -15.24 2.12 7.46
C GLY A 13 -14.75 2.91 8.68
N THR A 14 -14.56 4.21 8.50
CA THR A 14 -14.29 5.17 9.57
C THR A 14 -15.46 5.21 10.55
N PHE A 15 -15.25 4.72 11.78
CA PHE A 15 -16.21 4.81 12.87
C PHE A 15 -16.04 6.13 13.64
N ILE A 16 -17.08 6.94 13.65
CA ILE A 16 -17.26 8.03 14.60
C ILE A 16 -17.78 7.40 15.90
N PHE A 17 -16.97 7.45 16.95
CA PHE A 17 -17.34 6.94 18.27
C PHE A 17 -18.08 8.00 19.05
N THR A 18 -19.37 7.79 19.32
CA THR A 18 -20.03 8.37 20.47
C THR A 18 -19.84 7.42 21.65
N SER A 19 -19.28 7.94 22.72
CA SER A 19 -19.04 7.26 23.99
C SER A 19 -20.36 6.73 24.59
N ALA A 20 -20.49 5.40 24.61
CA ALA A 20 -21.47 4.72 25.45
C ALA A 20 -20.72 3.91 26.52
N PHE A 21 -20.26 4.59 27.56
CA PHE A 21 -19.89 3.96 28.81
C PHE A 21 -21.17 3.71 29.64
N ALA A 22 -21.32 2.47 30.12
CA ALA A 22 -22.31 1.96 31.06
C ALA A 22 -23.47 1.16 30.42
N GLN A 23 -23.19 -0.14 30.09
CA GLN A 23 -24.22 -1.18 30.20
C GLN A 23 -23.62 -2.60 30.03
N GLN A 24 -22.73 -3.00 30.92
CA GLN A 24 -22.11 -4.33 30.86
C GLN A 24 -22.79 -5.38 31.76
N ASN A 25 -23.85 -5.05 32.49
CA ASN A 25 -24.44 -5.95 33.48
C ASN A 25 -25.81 -6.56 33.13
N ASN A 26 -26.33 -6.42 31.88
CA ASN A 26 -27.64 -6.99 31.52
C ASN A 26 -27.77 -7.43 30.07
N ASP A 27 -26.67 -7.81 29.38
CA ASP A 27 -26.77 -8.33 28.01
C ASP A 27 -27.22 -9.81 28.04
N PRO A 28 -28.46 -10.10 27.61
CA PRO A 28 -29.01 -11.45 27.77
C PRO A 28 -28.28 -12.47 26.91
N ILE A 29 -28.09 -13.67 27.45
CA ILE A 29 -27.51 -14.80 26.73
C ILE A 29 -28.54 -15.26 25.68
N LEU A 30 -28.15 -15.13 24.41
CA LEU A 30 -28.91 -15.56 23.25
C LEU A 30 -28.70 -17.03 22.93
N LEU A 31 -27.45 -17.47 22.96
CA LEU A 31 -27.02 -18.76 22.47
C LEU A 31 -25.97 -19.34 23.41
N LYS A 32 -26.08 -20.64 23.68
CA LYS A 32 -25.06 -21.42 24.37
C LYS A 32 -24.59 -22.54 23.44
N VAL A 33 -23.29 -22.56 23.12
CA VAL A 33 -22.69 -23.58 22.23
C VAL A 33 -21.51 -24.22 22.95
N ALA A 34 -21.53 -25.53 23.11
CA ALA A 34 -20.45 -26.31 23.73
C ALA A 34 -19.91 -25.70 25.05
N GLY A 35 -20.80 -25.10 25.85
CA GLY A 35 -20.48 -24.46 27.12
C GLY A 35 -20.14 -22.97 27.05
N GLU A 36 -19.88 -22.39 25.88
CA GLU A 36 -19.67 -20.96 25.67
C GLU A 36 -21.01 -20.21 25.64
N ASN A 37 -21.11 -19.10 26.36
CA ASN A 37 -22.27 -18.22 26.37
C ASN A 37 -22.04 -17.09 25.37
N ILE A 38 -22.98 -16.90 24.44
CA ILE A 38 -22.98 -15.84 23.44
C ILE A 38 -24.13 -14.89 23.72
N THR A 39 -23.83 -13.62 23.86
CA THR A 39 -24.84 -12.61 24.19
C THR A 39 -25.59 -12.13 22.96
N LYS A 40 -26.73 -11.48 23.18
CA LYS A 40 -27.53 -10.84 22.15
C LYS A 40 -26.73 -9.79 21.38
N SER A 41 -25.98 -8.97 22.10
CA SER A 41 -25.17 -7.89 21.47
C SER A 41 -24.03 -8.44 20.64
N GLU A 42 -23.36 -9.53 21.08
CA GLU A 42 -22.32 -10.20 20.30
C GLU A 42 -22.87 -10.70 18.96
N PHE A 43 -23.99 -11.41 18.99
CA PHE A 43 -24.65 -11.94 17.80
C PHE A 43 -25.09 -10.83 16.84
N ILE A 44 -25.78 -9.79 17.34
CA ILE A 44 -26.25 -8.67 16.51
C ILE A 44 -25.09 -7.94 15.85
N ARG A 45 -24.00 -7.73 16.57
CA ARG A 45 -22.80 -7.06 16.03
C ARG A 45 -22.22 -7.80 14.82
N VAL A 46 -22.07 -9.11 14.93
CA VAL A 46 -21.54 -9.93 13.82
C VAL A 46 -22.54 -9.96 12.67
N TYR A 47 -23.85 -10.03 12.95
CA TYR A 47 -24.90 -9.95 11.93
C TYR A 47 -24.84 -8.62 11.16
N GLN A 48 -24.79 -7.49 11.87
CA GLN A 48 -24.76 -6.15 11.27
C GLN A 48 -23.49 -5.83 10.50
N LYS A 49 -22.37 -6.47 10.86
CA LYS A 49 -21.11 -6.32 10.14
C LYS A 49 -21.18 -6.92 8.73
N ASN A 50 -21.95 -8.00 8.58
CA ASN A 50 -22.09 -8.74 7.33
C ASN A 50 -23.28 -8.25 6.47
N ASN A 51 -24.14 -7.41 7.03
CA ASN A 51 -25.33 -6.87 6.37
C ASN A 51 -25.31 -5.33 6.41
N SER A 52 -25.83 -4.65 5.38
CA SER A 52 -25.87 -3.19 5.36
C SER A 52 -26.73 -2.66 6.52
N LYS A 53 -26.23 -1.65 7.25
CA LYS A 53 -26.88 -1.05 8.42
C LYS A 53 -28.26 -0.44 8.16
N ASP A 54 -28.58 -0.19 6.90
CA ASP A 54 -29.80 0.53 6.47
C ASP A 54 -30.93 -0.44 6.05
N GLN A 55 -30.72 -1.76 6.11
CA GLN A 55 -31.78 -2.73 5.82
C GLN A 55 -32.50 -3.14 7.11
N ALA A 56 -33.82 -3.06 7.10
CA ALA A 56 -34.65 -3.63 8.16
C ALA A 56 -34.29 -5.11 8.36
N ILE A 57 -34.18 -5.54 9.60
CA ILE A 57 -33.84 -6.93 9.91
C ILE A 57 -35.01 -7.83 9.44
N ASP A 58 -34.76 -8.62 8.39
CA ASP A 58 -35.70 -9.65 7.94
C ASP A 58 -35.59 -10.87 8.85
N LYS A 59 -36.72 -11.31 9.42
CA LYS A 59 -36.76 -12.45 10.34
C LYS A 59 -36.24 -13.74 9.68
N LYS A 60 -36.54 -13.98 8.44
CA LYS A 60 -36.06 -15.16 7.71
C LYS A 60 -34.53 -15.13 7.52
N ALA A 61 -33.99 -13.97 7.15
CA ALA A 61 -32.55 -13.79 7.03
C ALA A 61 -31.85 -13.96 8.40
N LEU A 62 -32.48 -13.51 9.48
CA LEU A 62 -31.97 -13.66 10.82
C LEU A 62 -31.96 -15.13 11.27
N ASP A 63 -33.01 -15.91 10.97
CA ASP A 63 -33.08 -17.35 11.26
C ASP A 63 -31.99 -18.12 10.48
N GLU A 64 -31.84 -17.85 9.17
CA GLU A 64 -30.79 -18.44 8.34
C GLU A 64 -29.38 -18.09 8.86
N TYR A 65 -29.19 -16.85 9.31
CA TYR A 65 -27.92 -16.42 9.88
C TYR A 65 -27.63 -17.07 11.23
N LEU A 66 -28.63 -17.27 12.09
CA LEU A 66 -28.48 -17.99 13.35
C LEU A 66 -27.94 -19.40 13.13
N GLU A 67 -28.49 -20.12 12.15
CA GLU A 67 -28.03 -21.46 11.80
C GLU A 67 -26.57 -21.46 11.29
N LEU A 68 -26.22 -20.48 10.46
CA LEU A 68 -24.83 -20.30 10.02
C LEU A 68 -23.89 -19.99 11.18
N TYR A 69 -24.33 -19.14 12.10
CA TYR A 69 -23.54 -18.75 13.27
C TYR A 69 -23.33 -19.90 14.25
N ILE A 70 -24.36 -20.74 14.48
CA ILE A 70 -24.23 -21.98 15.28
C ILE A 70 -23.20 -22.90 14.64
N ASN A 71 -23.32 -23.15 13.32
CA ASN A 71 -22.39 -24.02 12.60
C ASN A 71 -20.94 -23.49 12.65
N PHE A 72 -20.77 -22.16 12.55
CA PHE A 72 -19.50 -21.50 12.71
C PHE A 72 -18.90 -21.79 14.10
N LYS A 73 -19.65 -21.57 15.17
CA LYS A 73 -19.19 -21.80 16.55
C LYS A 73 -18.87 -23.27 16.84
N LEU A 74 -19.64 -24.21 16.29
CA LEU A 74 -19.35 -25.64 16.41
C LEU A 74 -18.01 -26.01 15.73
N LYS A 75 -17.72 -25.44 14.56
CA LYS A 75 -16.44 -25.68 13.86
C LYS A 75 -15.25 -25.09 14.62
N VAL A 76 -15.41 -23.88 15.17
CA VAL A 76 -14.36 -23.25 16.00
C VAL A 76 -14.09 -24.10 17.22
N LYS A 77 -15.15 -24.58 17.91
CA LYS A 77 -15.00 -25.44 19.08
C LYS A 77 -14.24 -26.73 18.78
N GLU A 78 -14.54 -27.37 17.67
CA GLU A 78 -13.81 -28.58 17.24
C GLU A 78 -12.32 -28.25 16.97
N ALA A 79 -12.01 -27.08 16.36
CA ALA A 79 -10.65 -26.68 16.12
C ALA A 79 -9.86 -26.46 17.42
N GLU A 80 -10.48 -25.83 18.42
CA GLU A 80 -9.91 -25.65 19.76
C GLU A 80 -9.63 -26.98 20.46
N GLU A 81 -10.61 -27.92 20.46
CA GLU A 81 -10.43 -29.23 21.08
C GLU A 81 -9.35 -30.08 20.39
N LEU A 82 -9.13 -29.85 19.10
CA LEU A 82 -8.01 -30.43 18.35
C LEU A 82 -6.68 -29.73 18.63
N GLY A 83 -6.67 -28.66 19.42
CA GLY A 83 -5.47 -27.87 19.77
C GLY A 83 -4.88 -27.09 18.61
N LEU A 84 -5.66 -26.73 17.57
CA LEU A 84 -5.17 -26.00 16.41
C LEU A 84 -4.73 -24.58 16.79
N ASP A 85 -5.35 -23.97 17.80
CA ASP A 85 -4.99 -22.68 18.41
C ASP A 85 -3.64 -22.70 19.13
N THR A 86 -3.14 -23.87 19.47
CA THR A 86 -1.82 -24.03 20.12
C THR A 86 -0.66 -24.19 19.13
N ASN A 87 -0.96 -24.37 17.85
CA ASN A 87 0.02 -24.53 16.78
C ASN A 87 0.87 -23.27 16.61
N GLN A 88 2.16 -23.42 16.31
CA GLN A 88 3.08 -22.31 16.11
C GLN A 88 2.72 -21.46 14.88
N ASP A 89 2.26 -22.08 13.80
CA ASP A 89 1.85 -21.37 12.58
C ASP A 89 0.62 -20.50 12.86
N PHE A 90 -0.38 -21.04 13.55
CA PHE A 90 -1.55 -20.30 14.01
C PHE A 90 -1.17 -19.09 14.88
N LYS A 91 -0.32 -19.31 15.91
CA LYS A 91 0.14 -18.23 16.78
C LYS A 91 0.90 -17.16 16.03
N SER A 92 1.73 -17.55 15.08
CA SER A 92 2.50 -16.60 14.26
C SER A 92 1.58 -15.78 13.36
N GLU A 93 0.58 -16.39 12.74
CA GLU A 93 -0.39 -15.73 11.90
C GLU A 93 -1.27 -14.76 12.69
N LEU A 94 -1.85 -15.22 13.82
CA LEU A 94 -2.68 -14.38 14.70
C LEU A 94 -1.89 -13.20 15.26
N ASN A 95 -0.63 -13.41 15.68
CA ASN A 95 0.25 -12.33 16.13
C ASN A 95 0.57 -11.32 15.02
N GLY A 96 0.70 -11.77 13.78
CA GLY A 96 0.89 -10.91 12.62
C GLY A 96 -0.30 -9.98 12.39
N TYR A 97 -1.52 -10.52 12.43
CA TYR A 97 -2.75 -9.71 12.38
C TYR A 97 -2.85 -8.76 13.57
N ARG A 98 -2.61 -9.28 14.79
CA ARG A 98 -2.65 -8.47 16.01
C ARG A 98 -1.71 -7.28 15.94
N ALA A 99 -0.47 -7.48 15.49
CA ALA A 99 0.52 -6.41 15.36
C ALA A 99 0.03 -5.29 14.42
N THR A 100 -0.62 -5.65 13.31
CA THR A 100 -1.19 -4.68 12.37
C THR A 100 -2.40 -3.95 12.95
N LEU A 101 -3.31 -4.69 13.57
CA LEU A 101 -4.56 -4.14 14.14
C LEU A 101 -4.31 -3.28 15.38
N ALA A 102 -3.23 -3.51 16.11
CA ALA A 102 -2.85 -2.72 17.28
C ALA A 102 -2.37 -1.29 16.92
N GLN A 103 -1.82 -1.07 15.72
CA GLN A 103 -1.19 0.20 15.34
C GLN A 103 -2.08 1.45 15.59
N PRO A 104 -3.39 1.45 15.22
CA PRO A 104 -4.24 2.62 15.45
C PRO A 104 -4.51 2.93 16.94
N TYR A 105 -4.24 2.00 17.85
CA TYR A 105 -4.42 2.17 19.30
C TYR A 105 -3.14 2.62 20.01
N LEU A 106 -2.00 2.55 19.33
CA LEU A 106 -0.68 2.88 19.86
C LEU A 106 -0.17 4.25 19.40
N VAL A 107 -1.08 5.12 19.01
CA VAL A 107 -0.81 6.50 18.59
C VAL A 107 -1.83 7.44 19.21
N ASP A 108 -1.47 8.71 19.36
CA ASP A 108 -2.42 9.76 19.73
C ASP A 108 -3.17 10.20 18.47
N LYS A 109 -4.44 9.78 18.35
CA LYS A 109 -5.28 10.05 17.17
C LYS A 109 -5.58 11.54 17.01
N ASP A 110 -5.82 12.26 18.12
CA ASP A 110 -6.16 13.67 18.06
C ASP A 110 -4.98 14.49 17.57
N VAL A 111 -3.77 14.22 18.10
CA VAL A 111 -2.54 14.85 17.63
C VAL A 111 -2.27 14.51 16.17
N THR A 112 -2.55 13.27 15.75
CA THR A 112 -2.37 12.86 14.35
C THR A 112 -3.31 13.63 13.41
N GLU A 113 -4.58 13.79 13.75
CA GLU A 113 -5.55 14.56 12.96
C GLU A 113 -5.16 16.04 12.90
N ASP A 114 -4.67 16.62 14.00
CA ASP A 114 -4.19 17.99 14.01
C ASP A 114 -2.94 18.19 13.13
N LEU A 115 -2.02 17.23 13.13
CA LEU A 115 -0.85 17.24 12.22
C LEU A 115 -1.26 17.14 10.75
N ILE A 116 -2.30 16.38 10.42
CA ILE A 116 -2.84 16.32 9.06
C ILE A 116 -3.39 17.66 8.63
N LYS A 117 -4.21 18.31 9.49
CA LYS A 117 -4.75 19.65 9.24
C LYS A 117 -3.65 20.70 9.13
N GLU A 118 -2.67 20.66 10.04
CA GLU A 118 -1.52 21.56 10.03
C GLU A 118 -0.75 21.45 8.70
N ALA A 119 -0.43 20.21 8.29
CA ALA A 119 0.28 19.96 7.04
C ALA A 119 -0.50 20.48 5.83
N TYR A 120 -1.81 20.22 5.76
CA TYR A 120 -2.68 20.75 4.71
C TYR A 120 -2.69 22.27 4.67
N ASN A 121 -2.89 22.94 5.81
CA ASN A 121 -2.91 24.38 5.90
C ASN A 121 -1.58 25.01 5.45
N ARG A 122 -0.45 24.35 5.73
CA ARG A 122 0.88 24.77 5.25
C ARG A 122 1.04 24.54 3.76
N MET A 123 0.52 23.43 3.21
CA MET A 123 0.54 23.17 1.76
C MET A 123 -0.14 24.27 0.93
N LEU A 124 -1.05 25.03 1.53
CA LEU A 124 -1.73 26.15 0.86
C LEU A 124 -0.81 27.39 0.65
N PHE A 125 0.41 27.36 1.18
CA PHE A 125 1.36 28.46 1.10
C PHE A 125 2.76 27.97 0.76
N ASP A 126 3.41 28.69 -0.16
CA ASP A 126 4.84 28.59 -0.43
C ASP A 126 5.57 29.66 0.39
N VAL A 127 6.64 29.23 1.09
CA VAL A 127 7.45 30.12 1.95
C VAL A 127 8.88 30.16 1.45
N ARG A 128 9.49 31.36 1.35
CA ARG A 128 10.91 31.53 1.09
C ARG A 128 11.63 31.88 2.38
N ALA A 129 12.71 31.17 2.65
CA ALA A 129 13.48 31.41 3.84
C ALA A 129 14.99 31.24 3.61
N SER A 130 15.76 31.95 4.44
CA SER A 130 17.20 31.75 4.58
C SER A 130 17.49 31.17 5.96
N HIS A 131 18.56 30.37 6.08
CA HIS A 131 18.96 29.82 7.37
C HIS A 131 20.46 29.88 7.64
N ILE A 132 20.80 29.79 8.93
CA ILE A 132 22.15 29.55 9.42
C ILE A 132 22.07 28.30 10.31
N LEU A 133 22.97 27.36 10.10
CA LEU A 133 23.12 26.13 10.87
C LEU A 133 24.36 26.20 11.78
N VAL A 134 24.22 25.83 13.01
CA VAL A 134 25.30 25.37 13.89
C VAL A 134 25.14 23.89 14.12
N LYS A 135 26.02 23.08 13.54
CA LYS A 135 25.95 21.61 13.65
C LYS A 135 26.05 21.14 15.08
N LEU A 136 25.26 20.14 15.40
CA LEU A 136 25.27 19.46 16.69
C LEU A 136 24.62 18.08 16.49
N GLU A 137 25.28 17.07 17.05
CA GLU A 137 24.75 15.70 17.00
C GLU A 137 23.38 15.61 17.67
N LYS A 138 22.51 14.72 17.18
CA LYS A 138 21.14 14.55 17.66
C LYS A 138 21.08 14.35 19.18
N ASP A 139 21.92 13.48 19.69
CA ASP A 139 21.98 13.05 21.11
C ASP A 139 23.12 13.72 21.89
N ALA A 140 23.59 14.92 21.45
CA ALA A 140 24.65 15.66 22.05
C ALA A 140 24.45 15.90 23.55
N LEU A 141 25.57 15.90 24.30
CA LEU A 141 25.54 16.13 25.73
C LEU A 141 25.09 17.57 26.08
N PRO A 142 24.53 17.79 27.27
CA PRO A 142 24.01 19.11 27.67
C PRO A 142 24.99 20.25 27.51
N ASN A 143 26.31 20.02 27.80
CA ASN A 143 27.33 21.03 27.63
C ASN A 143 27.56 21.42 26.18
N ASP A 144 27.63 20.45 25.28
CA ASP A 144 27.81 20.68 23.83
C ASP A 144 26.56 21.38 23.24
N THR A 145 25.40 20.98 23.73
CA THR A 145 24.11 21.63 23.38
C THR A 145 24.11 23.09 23.81
N LEU A 146 24.59 23.43 25.00
CA LEU A 146 24.69 24.81 25.50
C LEU A 146 25.70 25.63 24.67
N ILE A 147 26.86 25.06 24.34
CA ILE A 147 27.87 25.72 23.50
C ILE A 147 27.28 26.07 22.13
N ALA A 148 26.64 25.09 21.46
CA ALA A 148 26.02 25.30 20.15
C ALA A 148 24.87 26.33 20.21
N TYR A 149 24.04 26.26 21.26
CA TYR A 149 22.98 27.24 21.47
C TYR A 149 23.51 28.66 21.65
N ASN A 150 24.57 28.84 22.45
CA ASN A 150 25.19 30.15 22.66
C ASN A 150 25.84 30.67 21.36
N LYS A 151 26.46 29.78 20.55
CA LYS A 151 27.03 30.14 19.25
C LYS A 151 25.95 30.69 18.33
N ILE A 152 24.85 29.94 18.12
CA ILE A 152 23.74 30.37 17.22
C ILE A 152 23.08 31.64 17.72
N MET A 153 22.89 31.82 19.01
CA MET A 153 22.36 33.06 19.60
C MET A 153 23.28 34.27 19.35
N ASN A 154 24.59 34.10 19.38
CA ASN A 154 25.52 35.16 19.02
C ASN A 154 25.43 35.55 17.55
N LEU A 155 25.27 34.58 16.64
CA LEU A 155 25.06 34.84 15.21
C LEU A 155 23.76 35.62 15.01
N ARG A 156 22.69 35.22 15.70
CA ARG A 156 21.40 35.96 15.68
C ARG A 156 21.57 37.42 16.16
N LYS A 157 22.32 37.65 17.23
CA LYS A 157 22.59 39.01 17.71
C LYS A 157 23.34 39.88 16.69
N ARG A 158 24.34 39.32 16.00
CA ARG A 158 25.06 40.02 14.92
C ARG A 158 24.11 40.53 13.84
N ILE A 159 23.17 39.69 13.42
CA ILE A 159 22.20 40.04 12.38
C ILE A 159 21.24 41.13 12.89
N LEU A 160 20.74 40.99 14.11
CA LEU A 160 19.86 42.00 14.74
C LEU A 160 20.59 43.33 14.98
N ALA A 161 21.89 43.34 15.07
CA ALA A 161 22.74 44.54 15.18
C ALA A 161 23.04 45.19 13.82
N GLY A 162 22.55 44.63 12.69
CA GLY A 162 22.63 45.23 11.35
C GLY A 162 23.55 44.55 10.35
N GLU A 163 24.25 43.45 10.74
CA GLU A 163 24.95 42.65 9.71
C GLU A 163 23.94 41.96 8.80
N THR A 164 24.25 41.87 7.50
CA THR A 164 23.35 41.15 6.58
C THR A 164 23.32 39.65 6.87
N PHE A 165 22.15 39.04 6.72
CA PHE A 165 21.96 37.62 6.98
C PHE A 165 22.89 36.78 6.12
N GLU A 166 23.00 37.11 4.83
CA GLU A 166 23.77 36.44 3.81
C GLU A 166 25.28 36.46 4.16
N LYS A 167 25.80 37.61 4.67
CA LYS A 167 27.19 37.71 5.11
C LYS A 167 27.45 36.80 6.28
N VAL A 168 26.60 36.84 7.32
CA VAL A 168 26.77 36.01 8.51
C VAL A 168 26.63 34.50 8.18
N ALA A 169 25.73 34.15 7.24
CA ALA A 169 25.56 32.79 6.76
C ALA A 169 26.80 32.28 6.03
N ALA A 170 27.33 33.06 5.10
CA ALA A 170 28.55 32.71 4.35
C ALA A 170 29.78 32.54 5.25
N GLU A 171 29.91 33.38 6.29
CA GLU A 171 31.04 33.32 7.24
C GLU A 171 30.93 32.17 8.23
N ALA A 172 29.76 31.96 8.84
CA ALA A 172 29.61 31.23 10.07
C ALA A 172 28.63 30.02 10.04
N SER A 173 27.88 29.85 8.96
CA SER A 173 27.02 28.66 8.84
C SER A 173 27.85 27.39 8.69
N ASP A 174 27.43 26.33 9.36
CA ASP A 174 27.99 24.99 9.17
C ASP A 174 27.28 24.25 8.01
N ASP A 175 26.27 24.88 7.35
CA ASP A 175 25.71 24.42 6.07
C ASP A 175 26.66 24.82 4.93
N PRO A 176 27.27 23.84 4.21
CA PRO A 176 28.23 24.14 3.16
C PRO A 176 27.62 24.89 1.97
N SER A 177 26.31 24.81 1.75
CA SER A 177 25.64 25.49 0.64
C SER A 177 25.65 27.03 0.77
N ALA A 178 25.82 27.54 1.99
CA ALA A 178 25.87 28.97 2.25
C ALA A 178 27.19 29.64 1.76
N LYS A 179 28.25 28.87 1.51
CA LYS A 179 29.60 29.34 1.27
C LYS A 179 30.00 29.22 -0.19
N ASP A 180 30.81 30.19 -0.65
CA ASP A 180 31.47 30.09 -1.94
C ASP A 180 32.48 28.93 -1.94
N VAL A 181 32.53 28.20 -3.01
CA VAL A 181 33.46 27.09 -3.21
C VAL A 181 34.33 27.39 -4.41
N ALA A 182 35.64 27.46 -4.17
CA ALA A 182 36.62 27.68 -5.23
C ALA A 182 36.68 26.52 -6.25
N ALA A 183 37.02 26.79 -7.47
CA ALA A 183 37.28 25.78 -8.49
C ALA A 183 38.43 24.86 -8.05
N THR A 184 38.32 23.56 -8.33
CA THR A 184 39.40 22.57 -8.22
C THR A 184 39.62 21.94 -9.60
N ASN A 185 40.64 21.08 -9.75
CA ASN A 185 40.86 20.34 -10.99
C ASN A 185 39.69 19.41 -11.36
N GLU A 186 38.84 19.00 -10.36
CA GLU A 186 37.74 18.07 -10.54
C GLU A 186 36.36 18.71 -10.57
N ARG A 187 36.23 19.97 -10.15
CA ARG A 187 34.95 20.69 -10.13
C ARG A 187 35.10 22.18 -10.36
N PRO A 188 34.13 22.82 -11.03
CA PRO A 188 34.10 24.28 -11.20
C PRO A 188 33.84 25.01 -9.88
N SER A 189 34.11 26.28 -9.83
CA SER A 189 33.71 27.15 -8.74
C SER A 189 32.20 27.19 -8.59
N TYR A 190 31.74 27.30 -7.35
CA TYR A 190 30.33 27.39 -7.01
C TYR A 190 30.12 28.57 -6.06
N LYS A 191 29.19 29.47 -6.41
CA LYS A 191 28.80 30.55 -5.52
C LYS A 191 27.81 30.05 -4.48
N GLY A 192 28.10 30.31 -3.20
CA GLY A 192 27.19 29.98 -2.11
C GLY A 192 25.86 30.74 -2.22
N ASN A 193 24.83 30.15 -1.63
CA ASN A 193 23.50 30.76 -1.63
C ASN A 193 23.28 31.79 -0.49
N GLY A 194 24.33 32.05 0.33
CA GLY A 194 24.20 32.95 1.48
C GLY A 194 23.14 32.52 2.51
N GLY A 195 22.82 31.24 2.52
CA GLY A 195 21.77 30.66 3.35
C GLY A 195 20.35 30.67 2.75
N ASP A 196 20.11 31.27 1.58
CA ASP A 196 18.80 31.29 0.91
C ASP A 196 18.45 29.91 0.34
N LEU A 197 17.38 29.32 0.84
CA LEU A 197 16.89 28.00 0.42
C LEU A 197 15.86 28.06 -0.71
N GLY A 198 15.51 29.29 -1.15
CA GLY A 198 14.41 29.47 -2.10
C GLY A 198 13.04 29.20 -1.47
N TYR A 199 12.05 28.94 -2.33
CA TYR A 199 10.70 28.61 -1.91
C TYR A 199 10.56 27.12 -1.65
N PHE A 200 9.77 26.79 -0.63
CA PHE A 200 9.37 25.42 -0.29
C PHE A 200 7.98 25.40 0.35
N SER A 201 7.41 24.23 0.45
CA SER A 201 6.10 23.98 1.04
C SER A 201 6.18 22.91 2.14
N SER A 202 5.06 22.47 2.66
CA SER A 202 4.99 21.40 3.65
C SER A 202 5.59 20.10 3.09
N PHE A 203 6.31 19.37 3.92
CA PHE A 203 7.06 18.14 3.62
C PHE A 203 8.33 18.30 2.76
N ASP A 204 8.71 19.50 2.41
CA ASP A 204 9.94 19.76 1.66
C ASP A 204 11.16 19.87 2.57
N MET A 205 10.95 20.24 3.84
CA MET A 205 11.98 20.37 4.87
C MET A 205 11.67 19.44 6.05
N ILE A 206 12.68 19.14 6.87
CA ILE A 206 12.47 18.41 8.12
C ILE A 206 11.51 19.16 9.03
N TYR A 207 10.67 18.43 9.75
CA TYR A 207 9.54 19.04 10.45
C TYR A 207 9.88 20.13 11.46
N PRO A 208 10.95 20.03 12.30
CA PRO A 208 11.31 21.12 13.20
C PRO A 208 11.63 22.42 12.45
N PHE A 209 12.32 22.32 11.32
CA PHE A 209 12.66 23.45 10.46
C PHE A 209 11.43 24.04 9.80
N GLU A 210 10.59 23.20 9.19
CA GLU A 210 9.30 23.61 8.60
C GLU A 210 8.44 24.32 9.66
N ASN A 211 8.30 23.71 10.83
CA ASN A 211 7.52 24.29 11.93
C ASN A 211 8.04 25.65 12.35
N GLY A 212 9.36 25.79 12.48
CA GLY A 212 9.99 27.07 12.78
C GLY A 212 9.76 28.12 11.71
N THR A 213 9.83 27.73 10.43
CA THR A 213 9.59 28.64 9.31
C THR A 213 8.17 29.14 9.27
N TYR A 214 7.17 28.25 9.34
CA TYR A 214 5.75 28.67 9.26
C TYR A 214 5.28 29.46 10.47
N ASN A 215 5.95 29.36 11.62
CA ASN A 215 5.67 30.13 12.84
C ASN A 215 6.46 31.44 12.94
N THR A 216 7.39 31.72 12.00
CA THR A 216 8.13 32.98 11.95
C THR A 216 7.47 33.91 10.95
N LYS A 217 7.24 35.18 11.32
CA LYS A 217 6.61 36.15 10.40
C LYS A 217 7.59 36.57 9.30
N VAL A 218 7.02 36.95 8.16
CA VAL A 218 7.81 37.50 7.05
C VAL A 218 8.59 38.74 7.53
N GLY A 219 9.88 38.77 7.23
CA GLY A 219 10.82 39.81 7.67
C GLY A 219 11.49 39.53 9.02
N GLU A 220 10.98 38.60 9.83
CA GLU A 220 11.53 38.26 11.14
C GLU A 220 12.57 37.13 11.09
N ILE A 221 13.39 37.04 12.14
CA ILE A 221 14.36 35.95 12.35
C ILE A 221 13.91 35.14 13.57
N SER A 222 13.77 33.84 13.36
CA SER A 222 13.33 32.90 14.40
C SER A 222 14.26 32.90 15.62
N MET A 223 13.77 32.42 16.76
CA MET A 223 14.62 31.87 17.82
C MET A 223 15.32 30.62 17.32
N PRO A 224 16.41 30.16 18.02
CA PRO A 224 17.08 28.91 17.64
C PRO A 224 16.11 27.72 17.64
N ILE A 225 16.12 26.99 16.55
CA ILE A 225 15.27 25.80 16.31
C ILE A 225 16.20 24.58 16.32
N ARG A 226 15.91 23.62 17.21
CA ARG A 226 16.67 22.37 17.30
C ARG A 226 16.14 21.35 16.25
N SER A 227 17.04 20.76 15.49
CA SER A 227 16.77 19.62 14.61
C SER A 227 17.83 18.53 14.85
N GLU A 228 17.72 17.40 14.17
CA GLU A 228 18.75 16.35 14.21
C GLU A 228 20.12 16.81 13.71
N TYR A 229 20.18 17.86 12.87
CA TYR A 229 21.42 18.42 12.31
C TYR A 229 22.09 19.48 13.21
N GLY A 230 21.37 20.04 14.16
CA GLY A 230 21.90 21.12 15.00
C GLY A 230 20.87 22.20 15.33
N TYR A 231 21.35 23.40 15.60
CA TYR A 231 20.54 24.59 15.81
C TYR A 231 20.47 25.44 14.55
N HIS A 232 19.27 25.86 14.20
CA HIS A 232 19.00 26.76 13.06
C HIS A 232 18.44 28.08 13.56
N ILE A 233 18.83 29.20 12.94
CA ILE A 233 18.04 30.42 12.90
C ILE A 233 17.55 30.63 11.48
N ILE A 234 16.29 31.02 11.33
CA ILE A 234 15.59 31.11 10.05
C ILE A 234 15.08 32.54 9.87
N LYS A 235 15.37 33.14 8.72
CA LYS A 235 14.79 34.41 8.29
C LYS A 235 13.76 34.11 7.19
N VAL A 236 12.51 34.39 7.47
CA VAL A 236 11.43 34.26 6.47
C VAL A 236 11.42 35.52 5.62
N THR A 237 11.62 35.39 4.31
CA THR A 237 11.71 36.52 3.41
C THR A 237 10.44 36.76 2.60
N ASP A 238 9.66 35.69 2.34
CA ASP A 238 8.37 35.80 1.65
C ASP A 238 7.43 34.66 2.02
N LYS A 239 6.12 34.89 1.89
CA LYS A 239 5.06 33.89 2.02
C LYS A 239 3.90 34.24 1.10
N LYS A 240 3.56 33.34 0.20
CA LYS A 240 2.50 33.54 -0.81
C LYS A 240 1.60 32.33 -0.94
N LYS A 241 0.44 32.46 -1.61
CA LYS A 241 -0.43 31.34 -1.96
C LYS A 241 0.40 30.31 -2.73
N ALA A 242 0.24 29.06 -2.40
CA ALA A 242 1.00 27.98 -3.04
C ALA A 242 0.75 27.92 -4.54
N MET A 243 1.81 27.75 -5.27
CA MET A 243 1.81 27.63 -6.73
C MET A 243 1.11 26.34 -7.19
N GLY A 244 1.09 25.33 -6.33
CA GLY A 244 0.68 23.98 -6.68
C GLY A 244 1.72 23.29 -7.57
N LYS A 245 1.25 22.42 -8.46
CA LYS A 245 2.12 21.80 -9.48
C LYS A 245 1.93 22.50 -10.81
N VAL A 246 3.03 22.76 -11.50
CA VAL A 246 3.00 23.43 -12.79
C VAL A 246 3.75 22.63 -13.85
N GLN A 247 3.28 22.73 -15.07
CA GLN A 247 3.99 22.33 -16.26
C GLN A 247 4.27 23.58 -17.11
N VAL A 248 5.53 23.76 -17.51
CA VAL A 248 5.94 24.88 -18.35
C VAL A 248 6.74 24.38 -19.55
N ALA A 249 6.77 25.17 -20.61
CA ALA A 249 7.78 25.07 -21.64
C ALA A 249 8.78 26.21 -21.48
N HIS A 250 10.05 26.00 -21.89
CA HIS A 250 11.03 27.05 -21.85
C HIS A 250 11.89 27.15 -23.13
N ILE A 251 12.40 28.35 -23.40
CA ILE A 251 13.46 28.61 -24.33
C ILE A 251 14.67 29.05 -23.51
N LEU A 252 15.79 28.34 -23.65
CA LEU A 252 17.06 28.68 -23.01
C LEU A 252 18.02 29.28 -24.00
N ILE A 253 18.54 30.46 -23.69
CA ILE A 253 19.71 31.08 -24.35
C ILE A 253 20.87 30.95 -23.38
N THR A 254 21.80 30.05 -23.65
CA THR A 254 22.93 29.76 -22.74
C THR A 254 23.93 30.91 -22.69
N MET A 255 24.63 30.97 -21.56
CA MET A 255 25.80 31.85 -21.38
C MET A 255 27.02 30.99 -21.02
N PRO A 256 28.25 31.41 -21.33
CA PRO A 256 29.47 30.81 -20.84
C PRO A 256 29.46 30.74 -19.29
N GLN A 257 30.08 29.71 -18.70
CA GLN A 257 30.07 29.48 -17.25
C GLN A 257 30.69 30.63 -16.43
N ASN A 258 31.60 31.42 -17.05
CA ASN A 258 32.21 32.60 -16.46
C ASN A 258 31.90 33.83 -17.36
N ALA A 259 30.64 33.96 -17.80
CA ALA A 259 30.18 35.03 -18.65
C ALA A 259 30.53 36.40 -18.09
N GLY A 260 31.21 37.24 -18.89
CA GLY A 260 31.41 38.62 -18.59
C GLY A 260 30.16 39.47 -18.87
N GLU A 261 30.20 40.74 -18.50
CA GLU A 261 29.07 41.66 -18.73
C GLU A 261 28.61 41.71 -20.20
N GLU A 262 29.54 41.59 -21.14
CA GLU A 262 29.22 41.60 -22.57
C GLU A 262 28.49 40.32 -23.00
N ASP A 263 28.93 39.15 -22.53
CA ASP A 263 28.24 37.88 -22.81
C ASP A 263 26.81 37.89 -22.27
N ILE A 264 26.62 38.45 -21.07
CA ILE A 264 25.30 38.61 -20.45
C ILE A 264 24.40 39.50 -21.29
N LYS A 265 24.93 40.64 -21.82
CA LYS A 265 24.20 41.57 -22.69
C LYS A 265 23.79 40.92 -24.01
N ILE A 266 24.72 40.19 -24.64
CA ILE A 266 24.47 39.51 -25.92
C ILE A 266 23.37 38.44 -25.74
N ALA A 267 23.47 37.61 -24.71
CA ALA A 267 22.47 36.58 -24.43
C ALA A 267 21.09 37.19 -24.08
N LYS A 268 21.10 38.32 -23.35
CA LYS A 268 19.86 39.05 -23.03
C LYS A 268 19.22 39.61 -24.31
N ALA A 269 19.99 40.26 -25.17
CA ALA A 269 19.49 40.82 -26.42
C ALA A 269 18.82 39.74 -27.29
N LYS A 270 19.43 38.55 -27.36
CA LYS A 270 18.86 37.42 -28.08
C LYS A 270 17.56 36.93 -27.43
N ALA A 271 17.47 36.86 -26.07
CA ALA A 271 16.24 36.54 -25.41
C ALA A 271 15.14 37.60 -25.62
N ASP A 272 15.49 38.89 -25.61
CA ASP A 272 14.56 39.98 -25.89
C ASP A 272 14.05 39.92 -27.35
N GLU A 273 14.92 39.54 -28.33
CA GLU A 273 14.50 39.28 -29.72
C GLU A 273 13.46 38.19 -29.80
N VAL A 274 13.73 37.04 -29.13
CA VAL A 274 12.78 35.88 -29.07
C VAL A 274 11.47 36.31 -28.45
N LEU A 275 11.48 37.05 -27.33
CA LEU A 275 10.28 37.59 -26.72
C LEU A 275 9.50 38.50 -27.68
N THR A 276 10.18 39.35 -28.44
CA THR A 276 9.55 40.22 -29.42
C THR A 276 8.85 39.44 -30.52
N LYS A 277 9.47 38.36 -31.02
CA LYS A 277 8.85 37.45 -32.00
C LYS A 277 7.59 36.76 -31.41
N LEU A 278 7.66 36.32 -30.16
CA LEU A 278 6.50 35.76 -29.46
C LEU A 278 5.35 36.76 -29.31
N LYS A 279 5.67 38.02 -28.95
CA LYS A 279 4.68 39.09 -28.87
C LYS A 279 4.08 39.46 -30.25
N ASN A 280 4.81 39.23 -31.34
CA ASN A 280 4.35 39.39 -32.73
C ASN A 280 3.57 38.18 -33.25
N GLY A 281 3.35 37.14 -32.43
CA GLY A 281 2.48 36.01 -32.76
C GLY A 281 3.19 34.77 -33.33
N GLU A 282 4.53 34.75 -33.36
CA GLU A 282 5.27 33.54 -33.74
C GLU A 282 5.04 32.43 -32.71
N LYS A 283 4.99 31.18 -33.16
CA LYS A 283 4.67 30.04 -32.28
C LYS A 283 5.85 29.68 -31.37
N PHE A 284 5.54 29.44 -30.09
CA PHE A 284 6.53 29.14 -29.07
C PHE A 284 7.38 27.90 -29.41
N ASP A 285 6.76 26.83 -29.88
CA ASP A 285 7.42 25.57 -30.22
C ASP A 285 8.33 25.67 -31.46
N GLU A 286 8.04 26.58 -32.41
CA GLU A 286 8.88 26.86 -33.53
C GLU A 286 10.14 27.65 -33.09
N LEU A 287 9.96 28.64 -32.21
CA LEU A 287 11.08 29.39 -31.63
C LEU A 287 11.93 28.52 -30.67
N VAL A 288 11.35 27.58 -29.96
CA VAL A 288 12.11 26.59 -29.19
C VAL A 288 13.09 25.83 -30.09
N LYS A 289 12.64 25.33 -31.22
CA LYS A 289 13.50 24.58 -32.17
C LYS A 289 14.62 25.43 -32.74
N GLN A 290 14.34 26.73 -32.98
CA GLN A 290 15.27 27.67 -33.63
C GLN A 290 16.29 28.27 -32.66
N TYR A 291 15.86 28.58 -31.42
CA TYR A 291 16.64 29.40 -30.49
C TYR A 291 17.06 28.68 -29.20
N SER A 292 16.35 27.62 -28.79
CA SER A 292 16.64 26.98 -27.50
C SER A 292 17.93 26.14 -27.54
N ASP A 293 18.82 26.45 -26.63
CA ASP A 293 20.04 25.68 -26.39
C ASP A 293 19.82 24.46 -25.52
N ASP A 294 18.64 24.31 -24.87
CA ASP A 294 18.29 23.09 -24.09
C ASP A 294 17.91 21.95 -25.02
N LYS A 295 18.88 21.08 -25.32
CA LYS A 295 18.69 19.91 -26.18
C LYS A 295 17.79 18.84 -25.52
N GLY A 296 17.64 18.84 -24.19
CA GLY A 296 16.83 17.89 -23.45
C GLY A 296 15.33 18.08 -23.67
N SER A 297 14.89 19.33 -23.83
CA SER A 297 13.47 19.67 -23.99
C SER A 297 13.10 20.18 -25.38
N SER A 298 14.07 20.70 -26.16
CA SER A 298 13.78 21.37 -27.45
C SER A 298 13.04 20.46 -28.44
N SER A 299 13.35 19.17 -28.49
CA SER A 299 12.64 18.20 -29.35
C SER A 299 11.17 17.98 -28.95
N LYS A 300 10.80 18.38 -27.74
CA LYS A 300 9.44 18.26 -27.15
C LYS A 300 8.79 19.66 -27.02
N GLY A 301 9.17 20.64 -27.85
CA GLY A 301 8.63 21.99 -27.76
C GLY A 301 9.04 22.76 -26.50
N GLY A 302 10.17 22.40 -25.88
CA GLY A 302 10.68 23.03 -24.66
C GLY A 302 9.96 22.60 -23.37
N VAL A 303 9.05 21.62 -23.44
CA VAL A 303 8.21 21.16 -22.30
C VAL A 303 9.05 20.47 -21.26
N LEU A 304 8.95 20.95 -20.02
CA LEU A 304 9.57 20.35 -18.83
C LEU A 304 8.59 19.40 -18.12
N PRO A 305 9.08 18.41 -17.38
CA PRO A 305 8.24 17.63 -16.49
C PRO A 305 7.48 18.51 -15.49
N GLU A 306 6.31 18.07 -15.03
CA GLU A 306 5.56 18.76 -13.97
C GLU A 306 6.39 18.85 -12.68
N PHE A 307 6.38 20.02 -12.04
CA PHE A 307 7.14 20.25 -10.81
C PHE A 307 6.41 21.14 -9.80
N GLY A 308 6.79 21.02 -8.53
CA GLY A 308 6.40 21.92 -7.45
C GLY A 308 7.47 22.98 -7.16
N VAL A 309 7.20 23.83 -6.18
CA VAL A 309 7.99 25.02 -5.86
C VAL A 309 9.47 24.76 -5.51
N ASN A 310 9.80 23.62 -4.92
CA ASN A 310 11.15 23.25 -4.46
C ASN A 310 11.97 22.45 -5.48
N ARG A 311 11.45 22.27 -6.71
CA ARG A 311 12.08 21.42 -7.74
C ARG A 311 12.72 22.22 -8.87
N MET A 312 12.66 23.55 -8.79
CA MET A 312 13.25 24.45 -9.78
C MET A 312 14.00 25.58 -9.09
N ILE A 313 14.87 26.23 -9.87
CA ILE A 313 15.63 27.39 -9.40
C ILE A 313 14.69 28.52 -8.97
N PRO A 314 15.05 29.30 -7.95
CA PRO A 314 14.19 30.35 -7.41
C PRO A 314 13.72 31.36 -8.45
N GLU A 315 14.55 31.69 -9.44
CA GLU A 315 14.26 32.65 -10.52
C GLU A 315 13.07 32.15 -11.36
N PHE A 316 12.99 30.83 -11.65
CA PHE A 316 11.84 30.24 -12.37
C PHE A 316 10.57 30.38 -11.55
N ILE A 317 10.65 30.05 -10.27
CA ILE A 317 9.50 30.10 -9.36
C ILE A 317 8.94 31.53 -9.25
N VAL A 318 9.82 32.54 -9.17
CA VAL A 318 9.40 33.93 -9.15
C VAL A 318 8.75 34.34 -10.49
N ALA A 319 9.30 33.92 -11.62
CA ALA A 319 8.74 34.25 -12.94
C ALA A 319 7.38 33.52 -13.15
N ILE A 320 7.32 32.24 -12.89
CA ILE A 320 6.09 31.43 -13.04
C ILE A 320 4.96 31.92 -12.14
N SER A 321 5.29 32.45 -10.94
CA SER A 321 4.27 32.96 -10.03
C SER A 321 3.51 34.20 -10.57
N LYS A 322 4.06 34.86 -11.59
CA LYS A 322 3.45 36.01 -12.28
C LYS A 322 2.58 35.60 -13.48
N LEU A 323 2.66 34.33 -13.90
CA LEU A 323 1.86 33.80 -15.00
C LEU A 323 0.55 33.29 -14.44
N GLU A 324 -0.58 33.72 -14.98
CA GLU A 324 -1.90 33.39 -14.42
C GLU A 324 -2.62 32.29 -15.21
N LYS A 325 -2.52 32.35 -16.55
CA LYS A 325 -3.29 31.49 -17.45
C LYS A 325 -2.39 30.58 -18.30
N SER A 326 -2.90 29.44 -18.68
CA SER A 326 -2.26 28.63 -19.72
C SER A 326 -2.02 29.45 -20.98
N GLY A 327 -0.80 29.39 -21.49
CA GLY A 327 -0.35 30.17 -22.61
C GLY A 327 0.41 31.46 -22.24
N ASP A 328 0.32 31.95 -21.00
CA ASP A 328 1.07 33.12 -20.54
C ASP A 328 2.57 32.92 -20.70
N ILE A 329 3.28 33.96 -21.10
CA ILE A 329 4.72 33.94 -21.38
C ILE A 329 5.41 34.94 -20.44
N SER A 330 6.54 34.52 -19.85
CA SER A 330 7.33 35.38 -18.97
C SER A 330 8.15 36.40 -19.73
N GLU A 331 8.52 37.50 -19.07
CA GLU A 331 9.69 38.25 -19.47
C GLU A 331 10.96 37.37 -19.37
N PRO A 332 12.09 37.73 -20.06
CA PRO A 332 13.32 36.96 -19.95
C PRO A 332 13.83 36.89 -18.52
N VAL A 333 14.14 35.70 -18.05
CA VAL A 333 14.56 35.36 -16.68
C VAL A 333 16.02 34.93 -16.72
N GLN A 334 16.88 35.62 -16.00
CA GLN A 334 18.29 35.26 -15.89
C GLN A 334 18.50 34.16 -14.84
N SER A 335 19.30 33.17 -15.18
CA SER A 335 19.82 32.16 -14.28
C SER A 335 21.32 31.98 -14.47
N ARG A 336 21.94 31.14 -13.68
CA ARG A 336 23.34 30.73 -13.87
C ARG A 336 23.60 29.99 -15.19
N TYR A 337 22.57 29.48 -15.85
CA TYR A 337 22.67 28.75 -17.13
C TYR A 337 22.52 29.64 -18.33
N GLY A 338 21.91 30.82 -18.18
CA GLY A 338 21.58 31.72 -19.26
C GLY A 338 20.29 32.46 -19.02
N TRP A 339 19.69 32.94 -20.12
CA TRP A 339 18.37 33.57 -20.12
C TRP A 339 17.30 32.61 -20.56
N HIS A 340 16.16 32.65 -19.87
CA HIS A 340 15.04 31.76 -20.12
C HIS A 340 13.78 32.58 -20.43
N ILE A 341 12.97 32.10 -21.34
CA ILE A 341 11.59 32.54 -21.55
C ILE A 341 10.70 31.36 -21.22
N LEU A 342 9.77 31.55 -20.30
CA LEU A 342 8.88 30.50 -19.78
C LEU A 342 7.48 30.69 -20.34
N LYS A 343 6.83 29.60 -20.74
CA LYS A 343 5.41 29.54 -21.10
C LYS A 343 4.69 28.62 -20.18
N LEU A 344 3.65 29.10 -19.49
CA LEU A 344 2.80 28.26 -18.64
C LEU A 344 1.94 27.35 -19.52
N ILE A 345 2.03 26.04 -19.32
CA ILE A 345 1.19 25.05 -20.00
C ILE A 345 -0.01 24.70 -19.12
N GLU A 346 0.26 24.29 -17.89
CA GLU A 346 -0.79 23.87 -16.95
C GLU A 346 -0.40 24.25 -15.52
N ARG A 347 -1.41 24.60 -14.72
CA ARG A 347 -1.29 24.76 -13.28
C ARG A 347 -2.35 23.92 -12.59
N LYS A 348 -1.92 23.00 -11.72
CA LYS A 348 -2.80 22.18 -10.88
C LYS A 348 -2.83 22.76 -9.48
N GLU A 349 -3.97 23.28 -9.12
CA GLU A 349 -4.20 23.77 -7.75
C GLU A 349 -4.17 22.64 -6.73
N ILE A 350 -3.95 23.00 -5.46
CA ILE A 350 -4.00 22.05 -4.35
C ILE A 350 -5.46 21.69 -4.12
N LYS A 351 -5.75 20.38 -4.14
CA LYS A 351 -7.08 19.83 -3.90
C LYS A 351 -7.54 20.05 -2.46
N SER A 352 -8.82 19.79 -2.19
CA SER A 352 -9.41 19.89 -0.84
C SER A 352 -8.74 18.94 0.16
N LEU A 353 -8.88 19.24 1.45
CA LEU A 353 -8.40 18.38 2.53
C LEU A 353 -9.00 16.98 2.43
N ASP A 354 -10.28 16.85 2.12
CA ASP A 354 -10.96 15.55 2.05
C ASP A 354 -10.38 14.68 0.95
N GLU A 355 -10.05 15.25 -0.22
CA GLU A 355 -9.40 14.54 -1.33
C GLU A 355 -7.94 14.15 -1.02
N LEU A 356 -7.21 14.98 -0.26
CA LEU A 356 -5.79 14.78 0.04
C LEU A 356 -5.55 14.08 1.38
N LYS A 357 -6.58 13.91 2.22
CA LYS A 357 -6.43 13.42 3.61
C LYS A 357 -5.67 12.10 3.69
N SER A 358 -5.97 11.15 2.81
CA SER A 358 -5.29 9.85 2.79
C SER A 358 -3.80 9.97 2.43
N GLU A 359 -3.48 10.81 1.44
CA GLU A 359 -2.10 11.07 1.02
C GLU A 359 -1.31 11.77 2.12
N ILE A 360 -1.90 12.83 2.71
CA ILE A 360 -1.27 13.59 3.80
C ILE A 360 -1.03 12.69 5.00
N LYS A 361 -2.00 11.84 5.37
CA LYS A 361 -1.86 10.88 6.46
C LYS A 361 -0.67 9.93 6.25
N GLN A 362 -0.48 9.44 5.03
CA GLN A 362 0.67 8.58 4.70
C GLN A 362 1.99 9.34 4.78
N LYS A 363 2.03 10.61 4.34
CA LYS A 363 3.21 11.48 4.48
C LYS A 363 3.52 11.77 5.94
N VAL A 364 2.52 12.16 6.73
CA VAL A 364 2.64 12.40 8.18
C VAL A 364 3.20 11.17 8.90
N ALA A 365 2.73 9.97 8.55
CA ALA A 365 3.20 8.73 9.20
C ALA A 365 4.68 8.40 8.93
N LYS A 366 5.24 8.90 7.83
CA LYS A 366 6.64 8.69 7.43
C LYS A 366 7.56 9.86 7.78
N ASP A 367 7.01 10.96 8.21
CA ASP A 367 7.69 12.20 8.50
C ASP A 367 8.02 12.29 10.01
N GLU A 368 9.08 13.04 10.36
CA GLU A 368 9.50 13.25 11.74
C GLU A 368 8.38 13.85 12.63
N ARG A 369 7.40 14.55 12.05
CA ARG A 369 6.22 15.07 12.76
C ARG A 369 5.40 13.98 13.45
N ALA A 370 5.45 12.74 12.96
CA ALA A 370 4.80 11.59 13.60
C ALA A 370 5.31 11.39 15.05
N ASN A 371 6.54 11.82 15.35
CA ASN A 371 7.10 11.75 16.70
C ASN A 371 6.25 12.53 17.71
N LYS A 372 5.59 13.64 17.30
CA LYS A 372 4.68 14.36 18.20
C LYS A 372 3.50 13.50 18.68
N SER A 373 2.89 12.73 17.77
CA SER A 373 1.82 11.81 18.14
C SER A 373 2.34 10.68 19.03
N ARG A 374 3.54 10.17 18.72
CA ARG A 374 4.22 9.17 19.54
C ARG A 374 4.56 9.70 20.93
N ASP A 375 5.17 10.88 21.03
CA ASP A 375 5.56 11.50 22.30
C ASP A 375 4.33 11.81 23.16
N SER A 376 3.25 12.33 22.54
CA SER A 376 1.98 12.55 23.21
C SER A 376 1.37 11.25 23.73
N PHE A 377 1.39 10.18 22.92
CA PHE A 377 0.94 8.87 23.35
C PHE A 377 1.75 8.38 24.56
N LEU A 378 3.09 8.41 24.48
CA LEU A 378 3.97 8.00 25.56
C LEU A 378 3.70 8.81 26.85
N ALA A 379 3.52 10.12 26.74
CA ALA A 379 3.21 10.98 27.86
C ALA A 379 1.87 10.58 28.53
N LYS A 380 0.82 10.33 27.72
CA LYS A 380 -0.47 9.86 28.21
C LYS A 380 -0.35 8.49 28.89
N GLN A 381 0.44 7.54 28.33
CA GLN A 381 0.65 6.22 28.93
C GLN A 381 1.43 6.30 30.24
N LYS A 382 2.44 7.19 30.34
CA LYS A 382 3.18 7.44 31.59
C LYS A 382 2.26 7.87 32.72
N ILE A 383 1.30 8.73 32.44
CA ILE A 383 0.30 9.20 33.43
C ILE A 383 -0.65 8.06 33.79
N GLU A 384 -1.25 7.42 32.78
CA GLU A 384 -2.28 6.39 32.94
C GLU A 384 -1.77 5.19 33.76
N TYR A 385 -0.57 4.73 33.44
CA TYR A 385 0.04 3.56 34.11
C TYR A 385 1.03 3.93 35.24
N LYS A 386 0.93 5.15 35.74
CA LYS A 386 1.69 5.63 36.92
C LYS A 386 3.19 5.35 36.80
N PHE A 387 3.78 5.74 35.67
CA PHE A 387 5.20 5.58 35.42
C PHE A 387 6.05 6.29 36.48
N THR A 388 7.06 5.61 37.01
CA THR A 388 8.04 6.19 37.94
C THR A 388 9.45 5.89 37.46
N GLU A 389 10.39 6.80 37.62
CA GLU A 389 11.72 6.68 37.09
C GLU A 389 12.80 7.06 38.14
N ASN A 390 13.94 6.39 38.10
CA ASN A 390 15.13 6.69 38.85
C ASN A 390 16.31 7.04 37.91
N PRO A 391 16.43 8.31 37.48
CA PRO A 391 17.45 8.70 36.50
C PRO A 391 18.89 8.53 36.99
N LYS A 392 19.10 8.44 38.31
CA LYS A 392 20.46 8.25 38.90
C LYS A 392 21.03 6.88 38.54
N ALA A 393 20.19 5.86 38.44
CA ALA A 393 20.60 4.49 38.13
C ALA A 393 21.22 4.32 36.74
N VAL A 394 20.91 5.23 35.79
CA VAL A 394 21.48 5.20 34.41
C VAL A 394 22.99 5.53 34.47
N LYS A 395 23.40 6.47 35.34
CA LYS A 395 24.77 6.96 35.42
C LYS A 395 25.78 5.88 35.80
N ASP A 396 25.34 4.82 36.48
CA ASP A 396 26.23 3.72 36.87
C ASP A 396 26.75 2.99 35.61
N PHE A 397 26.00 2.99 34.52
CA PHE A 397 26.37 2.37 33.25
C PHE A 397 27.51 3.12 32.55
N TYR A 398 27.70 4.41 32.78
CA TYR A 398 28.83 5.16 32.19
C TYR A 398 30.21 4.60 32.58
N LYS A 399 30.26 3.83 33.67
CA LYS A 399 31.51 3.26 34.20
C LYS A 399 31.76 1.83 33.76
N VAL A 400 30.70 1.09 33.40
CA VAL A 400 30.78 -0.35 33.07
C VAL A 400 30.59 -0.64 31.60
N VAL A 401 29.97 0.29 30.87
CA VAL A 401 29.86 0.20 29.41
C VAL A 401 31.16 0.73 28.81
N THR A 402 31.71 -0.02 27.87
CA THR A 402 32.99 0.31 27.20
C THR A 402 32.79 0.26 25.67
N ASP A 403 33.81 0.68 24.91
CA ASP A 403 33.78 0.63 23.43
C ASP A 403 33.49 -0.75 22.85
N SER A 404 33.56 -1.80 23.68
CA SER A 404 33.22 -3.17 23.30
C SER A 404 31.74 -3.32 22.87
N VAL A 405 30.84 -2.39 23.24
CA VAL A 405 29.46 -2.35 22.73
C VAL A 405 29.42 -2.17 21.20
N PHE A 406 30.31 -1.35 20.64
CA PHE A 406 30.36 -1.06 19.19
C PHE A 406 30.91 -2.22 18.36
N THR A 407 31.56 -3.19 19.02
CA THR A 407 32.07 -4.43 18.39
C THR A 407 31.20 -5.65 18.72
N ASN A 408 30.04 -5.45 19.35
CA ASN A 408 29.16 -6.51 19.83
C ASN A 408 29.78 -7.53 20.79
N SER A 409 30.82 -7.14 21.46
CA SER A 409 31.54 -8.03 22.42
C SER A 409 31.24 -7.73 23.89
N TRP A 410 30.59 -6.58 24.18
CA TRP A 410 30.10 -6.27 25.53
C TRP A 410 28.99 -7.23 25.95
N LYS A 411 29.01 -7.67 27.21
CA LYS A 411 28.05 -8.65 27.75
C LYS A 411 27.35 -8.10 28.98
N ALA A 412 26.11 -8.52 29.23
CA ALA A 412 25.30 -8.11 30.38
C ALA A 412 26.00 -8.45 31.74
N GLU A 413 26.85 -9.50 31.76
CA GLU A 413 27.61 -9.92 32.93
C GLU A 413 28.59 -8.86 33.40
N GLU A 414 29.04 -7.93 32.55
CA GLU A 414 29.93 -6.81 32.93
C GLU A 414 29.18 -5.84 33.85
N ALA A 415 27.87 -5.80 33.82
CA ALA A 415 27.00 -4.99 34.69
C ALA A 415 26.32 -5.81 35.80
N LYS A 416 26.73 -7.05 36.07
CA LYS A 416 26.07 -7.97 37.04
C LYS A 416 25.87 -7.43 38.45
N MET A 417 26.72 -6.47 38.88
CA MET A 417 26.60 -5.80 40.17
C MET A 417 25.57 -4.69 40.20
N LEU A 418 25.04 -4.30 39.03
CA LEU A 418 24.04 -3.25 38.89
C LEU A 418 22.65 -3.89 38.93
N THR A 419 21.95 -3.70 40.05
CA THR A 419 20.64 -4.33 40.29
C THR A 419 19.53 -3.36 40.70
N ALA A 420 19.86 -2.06 40.77
CA ALA A 420 18.94 -1.05 41.25
C ALA A 420 17.71 -0.92 40.31
N LYS A 421 16.56 -0.54 40.89
CA LYS A 421 15.39 -0.16 40.14
C LYS A 421 15.67 1.05 39.26
N MET A 422 15.36 0.98 37.99
CA MET A 422 15.46 2.07 37.02
C MET A 422 14.11 2.78 36.82
N PHE A 423 13.07 2.03 36.56
CA PHE A 423 11.70 2.56 36.42
C PHE A 423 10.65 1.50 36.70
N SER A 424 9.40 1.94 36.83
CA SER A 424 8.23 1.05 36.83
C SER A 424 7.09 1.62 35.99
N ILE A 425 6.25 0.74 35.47
CA ILE A 425 5.03 1.05 34.74
C ILE A 425 3.95 0.04 35.10
N GLY A 426 2.82 0.52 35.62
CA GLY A 426 1.79 -0.33 36.19
C GLY A 426 2.38 -1.22 37.29
N GLU A 427 2.13 -2.52 37.18
CA GLU A 427 2.65 -3.54 38.11
C GLU A 427 4.08 -4.02 37.80
N LYS A 428 4.67 -3.62 36.67
CA LYS A 428 5.99 -4.07 36.24
C LYS A 428 7.09 -3.12 36.70
N THR A 429 8.20 -3.70 37.19
CA THR A 429 9.40 -2.99 37.58
C THR A 429 10.57 -3.45 36.70
N PHE A 430 11.36 -2.52 36.24
CA PHE A 430 12.54 -2.75 35.41
C PHE A 430 13.79 -2.26 36.14
N THR A 431 14.82 -3.10 36.12
CA THR A 431 16.06 -2.92 36.87
C THR A 431 17.23 -2.64 35.95
N GLN A 432 18.37 -2.31 36.52
CA GLN A 432 19.64 -2.20 35.81
C GLN A 432 20.03 -3.52 35.12
N THR A 433 19.66 -4.67 35.67
CA THR A 433 19.87 -5.98 35.03
C THR A 433 19.09 -6.10 33.72
N ASP A 434 17.83 -5.63 33.69
CA ASP A 434 16.98 -5.65 32.47
C ASP A 434 17.59 -4.73 31.38
N PHE A 435 18.10 -3.57 31.80
CA PHE A 435 18.74 -2.64 30.87
C PHE A 435 20.08 -3.18 30.34
N ALA A 436 20.88 -3.85 31.19
CA ALA A 436 22.08 -4.55 30.74
C ALA A 436 21.79 -5.60 29.70
N GLY A 437 20.73 -6.40 29.92
CA GLY A 437 20.24 -7.37 28.92
C GLY A 437 19.83 -6.70 27.61
N PHE A 438 19.13 -5.56 27.69
CA PHE A 438 18.75 -4.78 26.52
C PHE A 438 19.97 -4.27 25.73
N LEU A 439 20.98 -3.70 26.42
CA LEU A 439 22.22 -3.24 25.76
C LEU A 439 22.97 -4.38 25.07
N ALA A 440 23.10 -5.53 25.73
CA ALA A 440 23.76 -6.71 25.16
C ALA A 440 23.02 -7.32 23.96
N TYR A 441 21.70 -7.12 23.88
CA TYR A 441 20.87 -7.59 22.76
C TYR A 441 21.02 -6.73 21.49
N ILE A 442 21.32 -5.43 21.63
CA ILE A 442 21.50 -4.52 20.50
C ILE A 442 22.72 -4.96 19.68
N LYS A 443 22.55 -5.12 18.38
CA LYS A 443 23.62 -5.42 17.44
C LYS A 443 23.95 -4.19 16.61
N HIS A 444 25.23 -3.95 16.45
CA HIS A 444 25.77 -2.85 15.66
C HIS A 444 26.47 -3.40 14.42
N GLU A 445 25.98 -3.04 13.25
CA GLU A 445 26.66 -3.30 11.98
C GLU A 445 27.51 -2.07 11.62
N ASN A 446 28.83 -2.22 11.63
CA ASN A 446 29.78 -1.16 11.27
C ASN A 446 29.64 0.16 12.09
N ALA A 447 29.23 0.06 13.36
CA ALA A 447 29.14 1.25 14.21
C ALA A 447 30.50 1.87 14.44
N LYS A 448 30.58 3.19 14.30
CA LYS A 448 31.76 3.96 14.75
C LYS A 448 31.65 4.19 16.26
N PRO A 449 32.78 4.11 16.99
CA PRO A 449 32.79 4.49 18.40
C PRO A 449 32.28 5.93 18.61
N GLU A 450 31.42 6.10 19.59
CA GLU A 450 30.86 7.39 20.00
C GLU A 450 31.05 7.58 21.53
N ASN A 451 30.70 8.74 22.03
CA ASN A 451 30.77 8.99 23.49
C ASN A 451 29.86 8.00 24.24
N ILE A 452 30.40 7.27 25.21
CA ILE A 452 29.71 6.24 25.99
C ILE A 452 28.48 6.81 26.73
N GLU A 453 28.59 8.01 27.28
CA GLU A 453 27.46 8.64 27.98
C GLU A 453 26.30 8.93 27.01
N MET A 454 26.60 9.41 25.80
CA MET A 454 25.60 9.59 24.74
C MET A 454 24.96 8.26 24.36
N TYR A 455 25.77 7.23 24.12
CA TYR A 455 25.31 5.88 23.78
C TYR A 455 24.34 5.32 24.83
N VAL A 456 24.74 5.37 26.10
CA VAL A 456 23.95 4.85 27.22
C VAL A 456 22.62 5.62 27.35
N ASN A 457 22.66 6.96 27.31
CA ASN A 457 21.48 7.79 27.47
C ASN A 457 20.46 7.56 26.30
N ARG A 458 20.94 7.49 25.07
CA ARG A 458 20.11 7.19 23.90
C ARG A 458 19.44 5.83 24.04
N ASN A 459 20.20 4.79 24.36
CA ASN A 459 19.68 3.44 24.51
C ASN A 459 18.76 3.29 25.72
N TYR A 460 19.02 4.03 26.80
CA TYR A 460 18.10 4.05 27.94
C TYR A 460 16.76 4.68 27.58
N LYS A 461 16.77 5.80 26.85
CA LYS A 461 15.54 6.40 26.33
C LYS A 461 14.76 5.42 25.45
N ASP A 462 15.44 4.73 24.52
CA ASP A 462 14.82 3.73 23.66
C ASP A 462 14.25 2.54 24.47
N PHE A 463 14.97 2.07 25.48
CA PHE A 463 14.50 1.01 26.39
C PHE A 463 13.23 1.40 27.12
N VAL A 464 13.18 2.61 27.68
CA VAL A 464 11.97 3.14 28.36
C VAL A 464 10.81 3.24 27.39
N GLU A 465 11.01 3.87 26.22
CA GLU A 465 9.95 4.06 25.23
C GLU A 465 9.39 2.73 24.72
N ARG A 466 10.25 1.78 24.35
CA ARG A 466 9.84 0.43 23.91
C ARG A 466 9.06 -0.30 24.99
N THR A 467 9.51 -0.20 26.22
CA THR A 467 8.84 -0.84 27.36
C THR A 467 7.44 -0.27 27.58
N ILE A 468 7.28 1.05 27.51
CA ILE A 468 5.96 1.70 27.63
C ILE A 468 5.04 1.25 26.48
N PHE A 469 5.53 1.22 25.25
CA PHE A 469 4.77 0.72 24.11
C PHE A 469 4.36 -0.75 24.27
N GLN A 470 5.29 -1.61 24.68
CA GLN A 470 5.02 -3.02 24.91
C GLN A 470 3.98 -3.22 26.02
N TYR A 471 4.10 -2.45 27.11
CA TYR A 471 3.14 -2.50 28.20
C TYR A 471 1.75 -2.06 27.75
N ALA A 472 1.63 -0.89 27.10
CA ALA A 472 0.36 -0.40 26.56
C ALA A 472 -0.24 -1.39 25.54
N ASN A 473 0.58 -1.95 24.66
CA ASN A 473 0.16 -2.96 23.70
C ASN A 473 -0.37 -4.22 24.38
N SER A 474 0.25 -4.66 25.48
CA SER A 474 -0.20 -5.83 26.24
C SER A 474 -1.54 -5.63 26.98
N LYS A 475 -2.00 -4.38 27.08
CA LYS A 475 -3.25 -4.02 27.73
C LYS A 475 -4.39 -3.70 26.75
N LEU A 476 -4.17 -3.86 25.42
CA LEU A 476 -5.17 -3.46 24.43
C LEU A 476 -6.48 -4.23 24.53
N GLU A 477 -6.42 -5.56 24.71
CA GLU A 477 -7.58 -6.42 24.82
C GLU A 477 -8.40 -6.13 26.09
N GLU A 478 -7.72 -5.76 27.17
CA GLU A 478 -8.35 -5.37 28.44
C GLU A 478 -8.99 -3.98 28.33
N LYS A 479 -8.29 -3.04 27.70
CA LYS A 479 -8.65 -1.62 27.64
C LYS A 479 -9.71 -1.31 26.58
N TYR A 480 -9.68 -2.02 25.45
CA TYR A 480 -10.53 -1.74 24.29
C TYR A 480 -11.38 -2.96 23.93
N PRO A 481 -12.65 -3.02 24.40
CA PRO A 481 -13.54 -4.15 24.10
C PRO A 481 -13.67 -4.45 22.60
N ASP A 482 -13.70 -3.42 21.75
CA ASP A 482 -13.78 -3.61 20.30
C ASP A 482 -12.52 -4.27 19.71
N PHE A 483 -11.34 -3.98 20.28
CA PHE A 483 -10.10 -4.64 19.88
C PHE A 483 -10.11 -6.12 20.31
N ASN A 484 -10.56 -6.42 21.53
CA ASN A 484 -10.68 -7.79 22.01
C ASN A 484 -11.62 -8.61 21.13
N ILE A 485 -12.78 -8.05 20.78
CA ILE A 485 -13.75 -8.70 19.89
C ILE A 485 -13.13 -8.93 18.50
N LEU A 486 -12.47 -7.95 17.96
CA LEU A 486 -11.79 -8.08 16.66
C LEU A 486 -10.74 -9.18 16.69
N MET A 487 -9.96 -9.29 17.76
CA MET A 487 -8.98 -10.36 17.93
C MET A 487 -9.63 -11.73 18.03
N LYS A 488 -10.79 -11.85 18.72
CA LYS A 488 -11.59 -13.08 18.77
C LYS A 488 -12.11 -13.48 17.39
N GLU A 489 -12.58 -12.51 16.59
CA GLU A 489 -13.02 -12.77 15.21
C GLU A 489 -11.88 -13.30 14.32
N TYR A 490 -10.68 -12.73 14.44
CA TYR A 490 -9.51 -13.23 13.69
C TYR A 490 -9.09 -14.63 14.16
N HIS A 491 -9.05 -14.85 15.47
CA HIS A 491 -8.79 -16.17 16.07
C HIS A 491 -9.74 -17.22 15.51
N ASP A 492 -11.05 -16.97 15.65
CA ASP A 492 -12.10 -17.90 15.21
C ASP A 492 -12.06 -18.10 13.68
N GLY A 493 -11.75 -17.03 12.93
CA GLY A 493 -11.65 -17.05 11.46
C GLY A 493 -10.51 -17.92 10.94
N ILE A 494 -9.32 -17.84 11.54
CA ILE A 494 -8.16 -18.68 11.17
C ILE A 494 -8.49 -20.14 11.46
N LEU A 495 -9.03 -20.44 12.67
CA LEU A 495 -9.42 -21.80 13.04
C LEU A 495 -10.45 -22.39 12.10
N LEU A 496 -11.48 -21.61 11.76
CA LEU A 496 -12.51 -22.02 10.82
C LEU A 496 -11.91 -22.36 9.44
N PHE A 497 -11.02 -21.51 8.93
CA PHE A 497 -10.38 -21.70 7.63
C PHE A 497 -9.55 -22.99 7.62
N ASP A 498 -8.66 -23.16 8.58
CA ASP A 498 -7.75 -24.31 8.66
C ASP A 498 -8.50 -25.64 8.77
N LEU A 499 -9.50 -25.67 9.63
CA LEU A 499 -10.27 -26.91 9.85
C LEU A 499 -11.20 -27.21 8.67
N THR A 500 -11.77 -26.18 8.03
CA THR A 500 -12.60 -26.36 6.83
C THR A 500 -11.76 -26.79 5.63
N ASP A 501 -10.57 -26.24 5.46
CA ASP A 501 -9.65 -26.70 4.41
C ASP A 501 -9.30 -28.19 4.61
N LYS A 502 -8.95 -28.56 5.83
CA LYS A 502 -8.59 -29.93 6.16
C LYS A 502 -9.72 -30.92 5.96
N ASN A 503 -10.93 -30.61 6.43
CA ASN A 503 -12.05 -31.54 6.49
C ASN A 503 -12.90 -31.55 5.22
N VAL A 504 -12.87 -30.45 4.44
CA VAL A 504 -13.73 -30.25 3.27
C VAL A 504 -12.93 -30.03 2.00
N TRP A 505 -12.23 -28.89 1.88
CA TRP A 505 -11.67 -28.46 0.59
C TRP A 505 -10.49 -29.32 0.14
N SER A 506 -9.45 -29.42 0.95
CA SER A 506 -8.29 -30.29 0.67
C SER A 506 -8.66 -31.76 0.67
N LYS A 507 -9.59 -32.17 1.56
CA LYS A 507 -10.09 -33.55 1.59
C LYS A 507 -10.79 -33.93 0.30
N ALA A 508 -11.69 -33.10 -0.23
CA ALA A 508 -12.42 -33.39 -1.47
C ALA A 508 -11.49 -33.56 -2.69
N ILE A 509 -10.30 -32.93 -2.65
CA ILE A 509 -9.30 -33.04 -3.72
C ILE A 509 -8.40 -34.28 -3.54
N LYS A 510 -8.05 -34.61 -2.30
CA LYS A 510 -7.10 -35.70 -1.97
C LYS A 510 -7.78 -37.07 -1.86
N ASP A 511 -9.01 -37.10 -1.42
CA ASP A 511 -9.80 -38.33 -1.24
C ASP A 511 -10.39 -38.80 -2.58
N THR A 512 -9.53 -39.39 -3.40
CA THR A 512 -9.91 -39.89 -4.72
C THR A 512 -10.89 -41.08 -4.66
N VAL A 513 -10.88 -41.85 -3.57
CA VAL A 513 -11.76 -42.99 -3.35
C VAL A 513 -13.15 -42.47 -3.02
N GLY A 514 -13.29 -41.61 -2.01
CA GLY A 514 -14.57 -41.04 -1.61
C GLY A 514 -15.21 -40.21 -2.73
N LEU A 515 -14.42 -39.44 -3.49
CA LEU A 515 -14.92 -38.69 -4.66
C LEU A 515 -15.50 -39.63 -5.73
N LYS A 516 -14.85 -40.78 -6.00
CA LYS A 516 -15.33 -41.77 -6.96
C LYS A 516 -16.61 -42.45 -6.48
N GLU A 517 -16.68 -42.84 -5.22
CA GLU A 517 -17.89 -43.41 -4.63
C GLU A 517 -19.05 -42.44 -4.61
N PHE A 518 -18.79 -41.17 -4.27
CA PHE A 518 -19.79 -40.09 -4.34
C PHE A 518 -20.35 -39.93 -5.74
N HIS A 519 -19.47 -39.89 -6.74
CA HIS A 519 -19.88 -39.82 -8.15
C HIS A 519 -20.73 -41.02 -8.56
N GLN A 520 -20.33 -42.26 -8.22
CA GLN A 520 -21.08 -43.46 -8.56
C GLN A 520 -22.50 -43.45 -7.97
N LYS A 521 -22.65 -43.03 -6.70
CA LYS A 521 -23.94 -42.94 -6.02
C LYS A 521 -24.85 -41.83 -6.59
N ASN A 522 -24.26 -40.76 -7.15
CA ASN A 522 -24.97 -39.60 -7.63
C ASN A 522 -24.84 -39.38 -9.16
N SER A 523 -24.50 -40.43 -9.90
CA SER A 523 -24.19 -40.34 -11.34
C SER A 523 -25.37 -39.80 -12.18
N SER A 524 -26.62 -40.03 -11.72
CA SER A 524 -27.82 -39.49 -12.35
C SER A 524 -27.92 -37.97 -12.32
N ASN A 525 -27.17 -37.29 -11.46
CA ASN A 525 -27.13 -35.83 -11.38
C ASN A 525 -26.15 -35.22 -12.40
N TYR A 526 -25.32 -36.03 -13.04
CA TYR A 526 -24.25 -35.59 -13.94
C TYR A 526 -24.43 -36.21 -15.32
N MET A 527 -25.55 -35.92 -15.98
CA MET A 527 -25.88 -36.51 -17.26
C MET A 527 -25.42 -35.65 -18.43
N TRP A 528 -24.97 -36.30 -19.49
CA TRP A 528 -24.97 -35.71 -20.80
C TRP A 528 -26.39 -35.70 -21.35
N ASN A 529 -26.80 -34.64 -22.04
CA ASN A 529 -27.97 -34.65 -22.89
C ASN A 529 -27.69 -35.42 -24.21
N ASP A 530 -28.68 -35.55 -25.08
CA ASP A 530 -28.46 -36.08 -26.43
C ASP A 530 -27.29 -35.36 -27.10
N ARG A 531 -26.38 -36.14 -27.69
CA ARG A 531 -25.20 -35.62 -28.43
C ARG A 531 -25.14 -36.29 -29.82
N LEU A 532 -24.49 -35.58 -30.76
CA LEU A 532 -24.08 -36.19 -32.01
C LEU A 532 -22.55 -36.43 -31.98
N ASP A 533 -22.18 -37.66 -32.19
CA ASP A 533 -20.83 -38.01 -32.62
C ASP A 533 -20.75 -37.72 -34.11
N ALA A 534 -20.07 -36.64 -34.48
CA ALA A 534 -20.09 -36.16 -35.85
C ALA A 534 -18.74 -35.60 -36.32
N THR A 535 -18.49 -35.68 -37.60
CA THR A 535 -17.35 -35.08 -38.29
C THR A 535 -17.85 -33.99 -39.25
N ILE A 536 -17.43 -32.76 -39.04
CA ILE A 536 -17.71 -31.61 -39.91
C ILE A 536 -16.55 -31.51 -40.92
N PHE A 537 -16.84 -31.59 -42.21
CA PHE A 537 -15.89 -31.32 -43.26
C PHE A 537 -16.18 -29.98 -43.91
N THR A 538 -15.21 -29.12 -43.99
CA THR A 538 -15.26 -27.79 -44.61
C THR A 538 -14.38 -27.81 -45.86
N PHE A 539 -15.03 -27.65 -47.03
CA PHE A 539 -14.35 -27.60 -48.34
C PHE A 539 -14.22 -26.12 -48.73
N LYS A 540 -13.00 -25.69 -48.96
CA LYS A 540 -12.73 -24.30 -49.34
C LYS A 540 -13.29 -23.97 -50.71
N GLU A 541 -13.82 -22.77 -50.87
CA GLU A 541 -14.44 -22.29 -52.10
C GLU A 541 -13.53 -22.52 -53.32
N GLY A 542 -14.12 -23.10 -54.41
CA GLY A 542 -13.42 -23.34 -55.68
C GLY A 542 -12.35 -24.41 -55.68
N LYS A 543 -12.01 -25.03 -54.51
CA LYS A 543 -10.95 -26.05 -54.41
C LYS A 543 -11.41 -27.47 -54.67
N VAL A 544 -12.66 -27.80 -54.35
CA VAL A 544 -13.26 -29.12 -54.57
C VAL A 544 -14.65 -28.93 -55.16
N LYS A 545 -14.99 -29.70 -56.22
CA LYS A 545 -16.33 -29.67 -56.77
C LYS A 545 -17.35 -30.27 -55.79
N GLU A 546 -18.51 -29.73 -55.71
CA GLU A 546 -19.57 -30.13 -54.78
C GLU A 546 -19.93 -31.64 -54.91
N ALA A 547 -20.01 -32.15 -56.13
CA ALA A 547 -20.28 -33.58 -56.40
C ALA A 547 -19.13 -34.48 -55.86
N ASP A 548 -17.87 -34.02 -55.94
CA ASP A 548 -16.73 -34.79 -55.48
C ASP A 548 -16.62 -34.74 -53.96
N ALA A 549 -16.96 -33.58 -53.35
CA ALA A 549 -17.07 -33.42 -51.89
C ALA A 549 -18.13 -34.36 -51.32
N ARG A 550 -19.30 -34.43 -51.97
CA ARG A 550 -20.36 -35.33 -51.57
C ARG A 550 -19.96 -36.78 -51.60
N LYS A 551 -19.39 -37.25 -52.74
CA LYS A 551 -18.90 -38.62 -52.90
C LYS A 551 -17.79 -38.94 -51.87
N PHE A 552 -16.95 -37.96 -51.54
CA PHE A 552 -15.92 -38.11 -50.53
C PHE A 552 -16.52 -38.35 -49.15
N ALA A 553 -17.51 -37.54 -48.73
CA ALA A 553 -18.18 -37.71 -47.46
C ALA A 553 -18.94 -39.05 -47.37
N GLU A 554 -19.69 -39.44 -48.41
CA GLU A 554 -20.37 -40.75 -48.48
C GLU A 554 -19.41 -41.92 -48.41
N LYS A 555 -18.26 -41.81 -49.07
CA LYS A 555 -17.22 -42.85 -49.03
C LYS A 555 -16.60 -43.00 -47.63
N ILE A 556 -16.40 -41.90 -46.91
CA ILE A 556 -15.92 -41.94 -45.52
C ILE A 556 -16.98 -42.58 -44.63
N TYR A 557 -18.23 -42.15 -44.70
CA TYR A 557 -19.33 -42.71 -43.90
C TYR A 557 -19.48 -44.23 -44.13
N ASN A 558 -19.48 -44.69 -45.37
CA ASN A 558 -19.59 -46.14 -45.72
C ASN A 558 -18.39 -46.97 -45.23
N LYS A 559 -17.18 -46.38 -45.22
CA LYS A 559 -16.01 -47.02 -44.64
C LYS A 559 -16.07 -47.11 -43.12
N GLN A 560 -16.56 -46.10 -42.47
CA GLN A 560 -16.80 -46.09 -41.01
C GLN A 560 -17.83 -47.14 -40.61
N LEU A 561 -18.91 -47.28 -41.35
CA LEU A 561 -19.91 -48.34 -41.15
C LEU A 561 -19.32 -49.76 -41.26
N SER A 562 -18.30 -49.94 -42.12
CA SER A 562 -17.63 -51.23 -42.32
C SER A 562 -16.54 -51.52 -41.29
N ASN A 563 -16.46 -50.78 -40.20
CA ASN A 563 -15.42 -50.87 -39.14
C ASN A 563 -13.96 -50.80 -39.68
N ASN A 564 -13.76 -50.24 -40.87
CA ASN A 564 -12.43 -50.02 -41.43
C ASN A 564 -11.80 -48.78 -40.82
N ASN A 565 -10.55 -48.91 -40.37
CA ASN A 565 -9.79 -47.77 -39.86
C ASN A 565 -9.64 -46.70 -40.97
N VAL A 566 -10.41 -45.62 -40.91
CA VAL A 566 -10.49 -44.62 -41.97
C VAL A 566 -9.39 -43.58 -41.75
N LYS A 567 -8.41 -43.62 -42.66
CA LYS A 567 -7.33 -42.60 -42.65
C LYS A 567 -7.79 -41.38 -43.46
N ILE A 568 -8.46 -40.44 -42.76
CA ILE A 568 -9.10 -39.27 -43.39
C ILE A 568 -8.06 -38.44 -44.15
N ASP A 569 -6.89 -38.20 -43.59
CA ASP A 569 -5.83 -37.38 -44.22
C ASP A 569 -5.33 -38.00 -45.54
N GLU A 570 -5.16 -39.34 -45.60
CA GLU A 570 -4.80 -40.02 -46.85
C GLU A 570 -5.94 -39.91 -47.93
N MET A 571 -7.15 -39.86 -47.49
CA MET A 571 -8.29 -39.69 -48.40
C MET A 571 -8.41 -38.24 -48.89
N ILE A 572 -8.11 -37.25 -48.03
CA ILE A 572 -8.06 -35.84 -48.43
C ILE A 572 -6.95 -35.63 -49.46
N ALA A 573 -5.76 -36.19 -49.23
CA ALA A 573 -4.63 -36.10 -50.16
C ALA A 573 -4.93 -36.70 -51.55
N LYS A 574 -5.83 -37.72 -51.63
CA LYS A 574 -6.33 -38.27 -52.88
C LYS A 574 -7.42 -37.44 -53.56
N LEU A 575 -8.15 -36.62 -52.76
CA LEU A 575 -9.22 -35.77 -53.27
C LEU A 575 -8.63 -34.45 -53.84
N SER A 576 -7.64 -33.89 -53.20
CA SER A 576 -7.00 -32.64 -53.61
C SER A 576 -5.47 -32.69 -53.34
N LYS A 577 -4.67 -32.13 -54.27
CA LYS A 577 -3.25 -31.92 -54.09
C LYS A 577 -2.97 -30.76 -53.12
N ASP A 578 -3.95 -29.89 -52.86
CA ASP A 578 -3.88 -28.82 -51.92
C ASP A 578 -4.38 -29.33 -50.56
N SER A 579 -3.48 -29.47 -49.62
CA SER A 579 -3.79 -29.96 -48.26
C SER A 579 -4.71 -29.05 -47.48
N ALA A 580 -4.77 -27.74 -47.85
CA ALA A 580 -5.66 -26.78 -47.25
C ALA A 580 -7.07 -26.74 -47.89
N ALA A 581 -7.33 -27.53 -48.91
CA ALA A 581 -8.62 -27.57 -49.62
C ALA A 581 -9.77 -28.13 -48.76
N VAL A 582 -9.46 -28.97 -47.76
CA VAL A 582 -10.44 -29.60 -46.87
C VAL A 582 -9.96 -29.56 -45.45
N GLU A 583 -10.74 -28.96 -44.59
CA GLU A 583 -10.55 -29.00 -43.14
C GLU A 583 -11.62 -29.94 -42.54
N TYR A 584 -11.27 -30.64 -41.45
CA TYR A 584 -12.30 -31.41 -40.73
C TYR A 584 -12.12 -31.30 -39.22
N LYS A 585 -13.27 -31.40 -38.51
CA LYS A 585 -13.35 -31.48 -37.07
C LYS A 585 -14.30 -32.61 -36.66
N HIS A 586 -13.74 -33.55 -35.89
CA HIS A 586 -14.54 -34.62 -35.28
C HIS A 586 -14.73 -34.32 -33.80
N ASP A 587 -15.99 -34.39 -33.32
CA ASP A 587 -16.31 -34.11 -31.92
C ASP A 587 -17.70 -34.70 -31.56
N LYS A 588 -18.03 -34.66 -30.25
CA LYS A 588 -19.36 -34.98 -29.72
C LYS A 588 -20.12 -33.68 -29.42
N PHE A 589 -21.03 -33.28 -30.25
CA PHE A 589 -21.73 -32.01 -30.18
C PHE A 589 -23.04 -32.12 -29.43
N LEU A 590 -23.29 -31.18 -28.49
CA LEU A 590 -24.60 -30.90 -27.93
C LEU A 590 -25.41 -29.99 -28.89
N LYS A 591 -26.72 -29.97 -28.72
CA LYS A 591 -27.56 -29.00 -29.40
C LYS A 591 -27.26 -27.60 -28.87
N GLY A 592 -26.94 -26.67 -29.76
CA GLY A 592 -26.53 -25.30 -29.43
C GLY A 592 -25.00 -25.08 -29.42
N ASP A 593 -24.19 -26.13 -29.45
CA ASP A 593 -22.71 -26.02 -29.45
C ASP A 593 -22.15 -25.51 -30.78
N ASN A 594 -22.82 -25.87 -31.88
CA ASN A 594 -22.35 -25.54 -33.22
C ASN A 594 -23.50 -25.28 -34.17
N LYS A 595 -23.54 -24.10 -34.79
CA LYS A 595 -24.59 -23.67 -35.72
C LYS A 595 -24.81 -24.60 -36.93
N LEU A 596 -23.76 -25.27 -37.40
CA LEU A 596 -23.85 -26.20 -38.52
C LEU A 596 -24.49 -27.53 -38.08
N ILE A 597 -24.17 -28.00 -36.88
CA ILE A 597 -24.79 -29.17 -36.26
C ILE A 597 -26.26 -28.92 -35.91
N ASP A 598 -26.64 -27.71 -35.60
CA ASP A 598 -28.01 -27.35 -35.29
C ASP A 598 -28.92 -27.28 -36.51
N GLN A 599 -28.34 -27.13 -37.72
CA GLN A 599 -29.06 -27.08 -39.02
C GLN A 599 -29.37 -28.45 -39.60
N ILE A 600 -28.70 -29.51 -39.15
CA ILE A 600 -28.87 -30.85 -39.68
C ILE A 600 -29.91 -31.66 -38.89
N LYS A 601 -30.42 -32.71 -39.51
CA LYS A 601 -31.21 -33.73 -38.80
C LYS A 601 -30.29 -34.56 -37.91
N TRP A 602 -30.71 -34.75 -36.68
CA TRP A 602 -29.96 -35.54 -35.69
C TRP A 602 -30.19 -37.05 -35.92
N GLN A 603 -29.73 -37.53 -37.08
CA GLN A 603 -29.85 -38.90 -37.53
C GLN A 603 -28.55 -39.33 -38.19
N GLU A 604 -28.13 -40.58 -37.97
CA GLU A 604 -26.93 -41.16 -38.55
C GLU A 604 -26.96 -41.06 -40.07
N GLY A 605 -25.84 -40.66 -40.66
CA GLY A 605 -25.70 -40.47 -42.11
C GLY A 605 -24.90 -39.25 -42.50
N VAL A 606 -24.94 -38.94 -43.81
CA VAL A 606 -24.31 -37.73 -44.35
C VAL A 606 -25.36 -36.63 -44.49
N SER A 607 -25.10 -35.47 -43.95
CA SER A 607 -26.00 -34.32 -43.99
C SER A 607 -26.28 -33.84 -45.43
N GLU A 608 -27.29 -33.00 -45.61
CA GLU A 608 -27.36 -32.16 -46.80
C GLU A 608 -26.18 -31.20 -46.86
N ASN A 609 -25.95 -30.64 -48.06
CA ASN A 609 -24.89 -29.66 -48.22
C ASN A 609 -25.23 -28.35 -47.48
N LEU A 610 -24.35 -27.89 -46.63
CA LEU A 610 -24.46 -26.65 -45.88
C LEU A 610 -23.47 -25.63 -46.43
N LYS A 611 -23.62 -24.37 -46.02
CA LYS A 611 -22.68 -23.29 -46.31
C LYS A 611 -22.18 -22.65 -45.03
N ASP A 612 -20.87 -22.36 -44.96
CA ASP A 612 -20.26 -21.51 -43.96
C ASP A 612 -19.46 -20.43 -44.70
N GLY A 613 -20.06 -19.24 -44.81
CA GLY A 613 -19.60 -18.22 -45.74
C GLY A 613 -19.69 -18.75 -47.18
N ASN A 614 -18.55 -18.72 -47.89
CA ASN A 614 -18.41 -19.23 -49.25
C ASN A 614 -18.01 -20.72 -49.31
N ASN A 615 -17.71 -21.35 -48.17
CA ASN A 615 -17.25 -22.73 -48.11
C ASN A 615 -18.43 -23.69 -48.11
N LEU A 616 -18.25 -24.85 -48.79
CA LEU A 616 -19.15 -25.97 -48.69
C LEU A 616 -18.89 -26.75 -47.41
N VAL A 617 -19.95 -27.07 -46.66
CA VAL A 617 -19.81 -27.89 -45.45
C VAL A 617 -20.68 -29.13 -45.56
N ILE A 618 -20.13 -30.29 -45.23
CA ILE A 618 -20.84 -31.55 -45.12
C ILE A 618 -20.54 -32.18 -43.77
N VAL A 619 -21.59 -32.56 -43.06
CA VAL A 619 -21.46 -33.20 -41.75
C VAL A 619 -21.73 -34.70 -41.88
N ILE A 620 -20.88 -35.49 -41.36
CA ILE A 620 -21.09 -36.93 -41.18
C ILE A 620 -21.52 -37.16 -39.74
N VAL A 621 -22.72 -37.61 -39.53
CA VAL A 621 -23.22 -38.06 -38.23
C VAL A 621 -22.86 -39.55 -38.08
N ASN A 622 -21.89 -39.83 -37.24
CA ASN A 622 -21.47 -41.22 -37.01
C ASN A 622 -22.44 -41.95 -36.11
N LYS A 623 -22.91 -41.25 -35.04
CA LYS A 623 -23.84 -41.85 -34.09
C LYS A 623 -24.65 -40.78 -33.35
N LYS A 624 -25.93 -41.02 -33.11
CA LYS A 624 -26.70 -40.30 -32.09
C LYS A 624 -26.46 -40.96 -30.74
N LEU A 625 -25.90 -40.21 -29.82
CA LEU A 625 -25.62 -40.65 -28.43
C LEU A 625 -26.81 -40.24 -27.56
N VAL A 626 -27.40 -41.19 -26.87
CA VAL A 626 -28.48 -40.96 -25.89
C VAL A 626 -27.88 -40.40 -24.60
N PRO A 627 -28.68 -39.80 -23.71
CA PRO A 627 -28.23 -39.35 -22.41
C PRO A 627 -27.51 -40.47 -21.66
N GLU A 628 -26.29 -40.15 -21.19
CA GLU A 628 -25.47 -41.07 -20.41
C GLU A 628 -24.77 -40.29 -19.29
N PRO A 629 -24.41 -40.94 -18.16
CA PRO A 629 -23.65 -40.29 -17.08
C PRO A 629 -22.30 -39.81 -17.59
N LYS A 630 -21.96 -38.57 -17.22
CA LYS A 630 -20.61 -38.03 -17.42
C LYS A 630 -19.61 -38.83 -16.57
N THR A 631 -18.48 -39.12 -17.13
CA THR A 631 -17.36 -39.68 -16.37
C THR A 631 -16.87 -38.68 -15.32
N LEU A 632 -16.21 -39.18 -14.28
CA LEU A 632 -15.58 -38.31 -13.25
C LEU A 632 -14.66 -37.24 -13.87
N ASN A 633 -13.91 -37.58 -14.92
CA ASN A 633 -13.02 -36.64 -15.58
C ASN A 633 -13.77 -35.54 -16.37
N GLU A 634 -14.90 -35.89 -16.99
CA GLU A 634 -15.72 -34.95 -17.79
C GLU A 634 -16.44 -33.93 -16.93
N ALA A 635 -16.77 -34.27 -15.68
CA ALA A 635 -17.51 -33.38 -14.76
C ALA A 635 -16.76 -33.13 -13.44
N LYS A 636 -15.43 -33.32 -13.43
CA LYS A 636 -14.63 -33.31 -12.19
C LYS A 636 -14.83 -32.06 -11.33
N GLY A 637 -14.90 -30.88 -11.94
CA GLY A 637 -15.09 -29.62 -11.20
C GLY A 637 -16.41 -29.58 -10.42
N ILE A 638 -17.52 -29.91 -11.11
CA ILE A 638 -18.86 -29.89 -10.51
C ILE A 638 -18.98 -30.98 -9.45
N ILE A 639 -18.50 -32.21 -9.77
CA ILE A 639 -18.55 -33.34 -8.83
C ILE A 639 -17.73 -33.05 -7.59
N THR A 640 -16.56 -32.42 -7.72
CA THR A 640 -15.74 -32.04 -6.56
C THR A 640 -16.42 -30.99 -5.69
N ALA A 641 -17.09 -30.00 -6.30
CA ALA A 641 -17.83 -28.98 -5.55
C ALA A 641 -19.02 -29.60 -4.77
N ASP A 642 -19.76 -30.49 -5.41
CA ASP A 642 -20.87 -31.20 -4.76
C ASP A 642 -20.38 -32.14 -3.66
N TYR A 643 -19.20 -32.75 -3.85
CA TYR A 643 -18.57 -33.59 -2.83
C TYR A 643 -18.10 -32.74 -1.63
N GLN A 644 -17.62 -31.52 -1.85
CA GLN A 644 -17.32 -30.58 -0.77
C GLN A 644 -18.58 -30.27 0.06
N ASN A 645 -19.67 -29.96 -0.60
CA ASN A 645 -20.96 -29.71 0.05
C ASN A 645 -21.45 -30.92 0.86
N TYR A 646 -21.27 -32.13 0.32
CA TYR A 646 -21.59 -33.37 1.02
C TYR A 646 -20.71 -33.56 2.25
N LEU A 647 -19.40 -33.41 2.13
CA LEU A 647 -18.45 -33.53 3.25
C LEU A 647 -18.77 -32.51 4.35
N GLU A 648 -19.06 -31.27 4.00
CA GLU A 648 -19.40 -30.24 4.97
C GLU A 648 -20.70 -30.58 5.71
N LYS A 649 -21.73 -31.05 4.99
CA LYS A 649 -23.01 -31.45 5.58
C LYS A 649 -22.86 -32.63 6.58
N GLU A 650 -22.12 -33.67 6.21
CA GLU A 650 -21.86 -34.79 7.09
C GLU A 650 -21.00 -34.38 8.29
N TRP A 651 -20.02 -33.53 8.10
CA TRP A 651 -19.22 -32.98 9.18
C TRP A 651 -20.06 -32.13 10.14
N LEU A 652 -20.89 -31.22 9.67
CA LEU A 652 -21.80 -30.44 10.53
C LEU A 652 -22.78 -31.32 11.30
N LYS A 653 -23.30 -32.39 10.69
CA LYS A 653 -24.14 -33.34 11.35
C LYS A 653 -23.39 -34.01 12.53
N SER A 654 -22.15 -34.41 12.35
CA SER A 654 -21.31 -34.97 13.40
C SER A 654 -21.02 -33.99 14.54
N LEU A 655 -20.71 -32.69 14.18
CA LEU A 655 -20.47 -31.64 15.17
C LEU A 655 -21.72 -31.38 16.04
N ARG A 656 -22.90 -31.31 15.41
CA ARG A 656 -24.17 -31.12 16.14
C ARG A 656 -24.52 -32.29 17.08
N GLN A 657 -24.06 -33.48 16.78
CA GLN A 657 -24.16 -34.63 17.70
C GLN A 657 -23.14 -34.57 18.84
N LYS A 658 -21.92 -34.08 18.55
CA LYS A 658 -20.84 -34.02 19.53
C LYS A 658 -21.01 -32.87 20.52
N TYR A 659 -21.47 -31.72 20.05
CA TYR A 659 -21.54 -30.48 20.84
C TYR A 659 -22.98 -30.02 21.07
N PRO A 660 -23.44 -29.98 22.34
CA PRO A 660 -24.75 -29.43 22.65
C PRO A 660 -24.80 -27.94 22.46
N PHE A 661 -25.92 -27.47 21.93
CA PHE A 661 -26.21 -26.03 21.84
C PHE A 661 -27.67 -25.76 22.21
N THR A 662 -27.94 -24.57 22.74
CA THR A 662 -29.28 -24.10 23.08
C THR A 662 -29.45 -22.65 22.67
N VAL A 663 -30.63 -22.34 22.12
CA VAL A 663 -31.02 -20.99 21.73
C VAL A 663 -32.10 -20.49 22.68
N ASN A 664 -31.92 -19.29 23.24
CA ASN A 664 -32.98 -18.63 23.98
C ASN A 664 -33.91 -17.91 22.98
N LYS A 665 -35.02 -18.55 22.67
CA LYS A 665 -35.98 -18.07 21.68
C LYS A 665 -36.59 -16.71 22.05
N GLU A 666 -36.87 -16.46 23.34
CA GLU A 666 -37.41 -15.15 23.79
C GLU A 666 -36.44 -14.01 23.51
N VAL A 667 -35.15 -14.24 23.77
CA VAL A 667 -34.10 -13.27 23.49
C VAL A 667 -33.91 -13.09 21.97
N PHE A 668 -33.95 -14.19 21.20
CA PHE A 668 -33.85 -14.14 19.73
C PHE A 668 -35.01 -13.39 19.09
N ASP A 669 -36.25 -13.71 19.49
CA ASP A 669 -37.45 -13.06 18.97
C ASP A 669 -37.54 -11.56 19.38
N SER A 670 -36.77 -11.12 20.37
CA SER A 670 -36.64 -9.71 20.77
C SER A 670 -35.69 -8.89 19.89
N ILE A 671 -34.99 -9.48 18.93
CA ILE A 671 -34.14 -8.80 17.96
C ILE A 671 -35.03 -8.13 16.91
N LYS A 672 -34.91 -6.80 16.79
CA LYS A 672 -35.74 -5.99 15.89
C LYS A 672 -34.86 -5.28 14.85
#